data_2fc3e4aabc130ad4aa9729187b77be15
#
_entry.id   2fc3e4aabc130ad4aa9729187b77be15
#
_cell.length_a   1.000
_cell.length_b   1.000
_cell.length_c   1.000
_cell.angle_alpha   90.00
_cell.angle_beta   90.00
_cell.angle_gamma   90.00
#
_symmetry.space_group_name_H-M   'P 1'
#
loop_
_entity.id
_entity.type
_entity.pdbx_description
1 polymer ?
#
loop_
_entity_poly.entity_id
_entity_poly.type
_entity_poly.pdbx_seq_one_letter_code
_entity_poly.pdbx_strand_id
1 'polypeptide(L)'
;LDPFKLSINAKTIGPRLINNNKTIEIESLKTKISFKALINKEFSIENLEISTKSIDLNNLISFLRSQNQSPQLYFLDKVIKKGFLIADIKLEFNAQGKIKDNFKINGFIKDAKLSFDKKYNIDKINFVFDLERNRLVVGDTNFNLDNFNFYSDGITVNRKKNIFSIKGQINHKKFELDNSKLDVLLKRFLGSYDSKNLIFSSKNNFSFNLSKTFKLTDLQIISKVKLIEFVILNNLDLKTFFPKIKEKITFLNNDLEIRYKKDKLSLIGKGKILLQENNDEISYKLEKIKEDLKIDSSIKINDNPMNIDLLNYSNEGGVLIDFKGTKKNNELIIDLFSLKEKSNIFNIIDLKFTQKYQIERFGKIDLDYFDNVSQRNSISIVKKNERYILKGSYFNADNLIEKMINNENENFSILNIDSLLDIKVDKIRLDKNNNLYDFNGNLVFKNQNIIKGNLEGFFTENEKLKLTINTNVNNKITTLFLDRAEPIVKRYKFIKGFEGGKLDYYSSSNKEGTSSTLKIYDFKLKELPGLTKVLTLASLQGIADTLSGEGIRFNEFEMNFKNKKDLMIIDEIYSIGPAISVLMNGYIEKDRLISLKGTLVPATTINKFIGSLPVLGDILVGSKTGEGVFGVSFKIKGPPKKLETTVNPVKTLTPRFITRTLEKIKKN
;
A
#
# COMPACT_ATOMS: atom_id res chain seq x y z
N LEU A 1 82.30 7.59 -8.78
CA LEU A 1 82.81 7.71 -10.17
C LEU A 1 82.57 6.36 -10.85
N ASP A 2 81.91 6.37 -12.05
CA ASP A 2 81.86 5.21 -12.95
C ASP A 2 82.76 5.53 -14.15
N PRO A 3 84.00 5.06 -14.16
CA PRO A 3 84.98 5.44 -15.18
C PRO A 3 84.63 4.88 -16.56
N PHE A 4 83.91 3.80 -16.64
CA PHE A 4 83.47 3.19 -17.90
C PHE A 4 82.30 3.96 -18.57
N LYS A 5 81.45 4.58 -17.75
CA LYS A 5 80.29 5.38 -18.20
C LYS A 5 80.61 6.89 -18.24
N LEU A 6 81.81 7.32 -17.87
CA LEU A 6 82.20 8.74 -17.74
C LEU A 6 81.11 9.56 -16.97
N SER A 7 80.70 9.05 -15.80
CA SER A 7 79.63 9.67 -14.98
C SER A 7 79.97 9.69 -13.50
N ILE A 8 79.40 10.64 -12.78
CA ILE A 8 79.46 10.78 -11.32
C ILE A 8 78.05 10.62 -10.75
N ASN A 9 77.91 9.79 -9.69
CA ASN A 9 76.74 9.76 -8.84
C ASN A 9 77.01 10.68 -7.62
N ALA A 10 76.23 11.73 -7.46
CA ALA A 10 76.24 12.61 -6.31
C ALA A 10 74.98 12.40 -5.46
N LYS A 11 75.17 12.42 -4.13
CA LYS A 11 74.08 12.35 -3.17
C LYS A 11 74.18 13.55 -2.17
N THR A 12 73.12 14.30 -2.04
CA THR A 12 72.98 15.38 -1.07
C THR A 12 71.94 14.97 -0.03
N ILE A 13 72.20 15.12 1.24
CA ILE A 13 71.30 14.77 2.37
C ILE A 13 70.78 16.08 2.98
N GLY A 14 69.45 16.18 3.18
CA GLY A 14 68.78 17.29 3.83
C GLY A 14 68.77 18.59 3.04
N PRO A 15 68.76 18.60 1.67
CA PRO A 15 68.70 19.87 0.95
C PRO A 15 67.32 20.54 1.16
N ARG A 16 67.30 21.86 0.95
CA ARG A 16 66.06 22.66 0.99
C ARG A 16 65.84 23.32 -0.37
N LEU A 17 64.62 23.18 -0.88
CA LEU A 17 64.20 23.94 -2.08
C LEU A 17 63.53 25.25 -1.59
N ILE A 18 64.07 26.38 -1.99
CA ILE A 18 63.56 27.68 -1.57
C ILE A 18 63.09 28.44 -2.82
N ASN A 19 61.85 28.94 -2.80
CA ASN A 19 61.32 29.81 -3.85
C ASN A 19 60.34 30.83 -3.25
N ASN A 20 60.55 32.12 -3.50
CA ASN A 20 59.69 33.22 -3.01
C ASN A 20 59.30 33.07 -1.51
N ASN A 21 60.29 32.86 -0.66
CA ASN A 21 60.15 32.64 0.81
C ASN A 21 59.36 31.38 1.20
N LYS A 22 59.13 30.48 0.25
CA LYS A 22 58.52 29.13 0.51
C LYS A 22 59.64 28.10 0.48
N THR A 23 59.67 27.25 1.48
CA THR A 23 60.69 26.21 1.65
C THR A 23 60.07 24.81 1.67
N ILE A 24 60.64 23.88 0.87
CA ILE A 24 60.36 22.47 0.94
C ILE A 24 61.59 21.73 1.40
N GLU A 25 61.50 20.96 2.45
CA GLU A 25 62.58 20.13 2.95
C GLU A 25 62.58 18.77 2.25
N ILE A 26 63.78 18.39 1.74
CA ILE A 26 64.01 17.14 1.06
C ILE A 26 64.87 16.26 1.96
N GLU A 27 64.63 14.93 2.00
CA GLU A 27 65.44 13.98 2.74
C GLU A 27 66.77 13.74 2.03
N SER A 28 66.70 13.39 0.74
CA SER A 28 67.88 13.15 -0.08
C SER A 28 67.64 13.48 -1.55
N LEU A 29 68.69 13.91 -2.20
CA LEU A 29 68.74 14.15 -3.64
C LEU A 29 69.92 13.37 -4.21
N LYS A 30 69.65 12.47 -5.15
CA LYS A 30 70.69 11.72 -5.88
C LYS A 30 70.64 12.14 -7.32
N THR A 31 71.76 12.39 -7.90
CA THR A 31 71.86 12.76 -9.30
C THR A 31 73.01 12.00 -9.97
N LYS A 32 72.84 11.66 -11.22
CA LYS A 32 73.85 11.13 -12.11
C LYS A 32 74.26 12.21 -13.12
N ILE A 33 75.50 12.63 -13.07
CA ILE A 33 76.07 13.67 -13.91
C ILE A 33 76.95 13.01 -14.98
N SER A 34 76.73 13.32 -16.28
CA SER A 34 77.48 12.82 -17.41
C SER A 34 78.61 13.79 -17.73
N PHE A 35 79.85 13.32 -17.64
CA PHE A 35 80.99 14.10 -18.07
C PHE A 35 81.03 14.31 -19.57
N LYS A 36 80.59 13.31 -20.35
CA LYS A 36 80.51 13.42 -21.80
C LYS A 36 79.59 14.58 -22.21
N ALA A 37 78.42 14.70 -21.60
CA ALA A 37 77.49 15.80 -21.83
C ALA A 37 78.07 17.14 -21.39
N LEU A 38 78.81 17.18 -20.26
CA LEU A 38 79.48 18.39 -19.78
C LEU A 38 80.51 18.86 -20.77
N ILE A 39 81.38 17.97 -21.33
CA ILE A 39 82.36 18.30 -22.31
C ILE A 39 81.70 18.81 -23.63
N ASN A 40 80.58 18.24 -24.02
CA ASN A 40 79.82 18.63 -25.22
C ASN A 40 78.98 19.91 -25.01
N LYS A 41 79.06 20.54 -23.84
CA LYS A 41 78.20 21.72 -23.45
C LYS A 41 76.70 21.42 -23.48
N GLU A 42 76.32 20.14 -23.32
CA GLU A 42 74.95 19.69 -23.18
C GLU A 42 74.51 19.68 -21.70
N PHE A 43 73.19 19.55 -21.43
CA PHE A 43 72.71 19.38 -20.09
C PHE A 43 73.25 18.09 -19.46
N SER A 44 74.04 18.23 -18.39
CA SER A 44 74.86 17.16 -17.86
C SER A 44 74.20 16.26 -16.82
N ILE A 45 73.05 16.59 -16.31
CA ILE A 45 72.26 15.75 -15.38
C ILE A 45 71.48 14.71 -16.21
N GLU A 46 71.85 13.45 -16.10
CA GLU A 46 71.13 12.34 -16.78
C GLU A 46 69.85 11.96 -16.04
N ASN A 47 69.94 11.85 -14.71
CA ASN A 47 68.81 11.51 -13.85
C ASN A 47 68.88 12.26 -12.52
N LEU A 48 67.72 12.42 -11.91
CA LEU A 48 67.52 13.02 -10.59
C LEU A 48 66.54 12.20 -9.82
N GLU A 49 66.95 11.63 -8.69
CA GLU A 49 66.13 10.96 -7.73
C GLU A 49 65.97 11.83 -6.48
N ILE A 50 64.74 12.17 -6.11
CA ILE A 50 64.43 13.01 -4.96
C ILE A 50 63.56 12.17 -4.00
N SER A 51 64.02 12.03 -2.73
CA SER A 51 63.18 11.47 -1.65
C SER A 51 62.79 12.65 -0.74
N THR A 52 61.51 12.83 -0.55
CA THR A 52 61.00 13.93 0.28
C THR A 52 60.90 13.53 1.74
N LYS A 53 61.10 14.48 2.66
CA LYS A 53 60.58 14.37 4.01
C LYS A 53 59.03 14.45 3.98
N SER A 54 58.38 14.33 5.13
CA SER A 54 56.94 14.63 5.27
C SER A 54 56.66 16.11 4.94
N ILE A 55 55.99 16.39 3.82
CA ILE A 55 55.65 17.73 3.35
C ILE A 55 54.19 17.99 3.65
N ASP A 56 53.87 19.12 4.29
CA ASP A 56 52.50 19.59 4.41
C ASP A 56 51.93 19.96 3.04
N LEU A 57 50.74 19.44 2.69
CA LEU A 57 50.11 19.63 1.38
C LEU A 57 49.80 21.09 1.06
N ASN A 58 49.45 21.93 2.07
CA ASN A 58 49.17 23.33 1.83
C ASN A 58 50.48 24.08 1.52
N ASN A 59 51.58 23.71 2.19
CA ASN A 59 52.90 24.26 1.91
C ASN A 59 53.35 23.88 0.50
N LEU A 60 53.16 22.60 0.10
CA LEU A 60 53.50 22.13 -1.25
C LEU A 60 52.71 22.89 -2.33
N ILE A 61 51.39 23.01 -2.15
CA ILE A 61 50.53 23.70 -3.13
C ILE A 61 50.91 25.16 -3.20
N SER A 62 51.17 25.82 -2.07
CA SER A 62 51.64 27.22 -2.03
C SER A 62 52.98 27.39 -2.76
N PHE A 63 53.92 26.44 -2.59
CA PHE A 63 55.20 26.44 -3.31
C PHE A 63 55.00 26.29 -4.81
N LEU A 64 54.17 25.32 -5.25
CA LEU A 64 53.86 25.08 -6.66
C LEU A 64 53.17 26.31 -7.31
N ARG A 65 52.27 26.96 -6.58
CA ARG A 65 51.58 28.19 -7.05
C ARG A 65 52.52 29.37 -7.21
N SER A 66 53.60 29.46 -6.41
CA SER A 66 54.61 30.51 -6.59
C SER A 66 55.43 30.35 -7.90
N GLN A 67 55.45 29.12 -8.44
CA GLN A 67 56.11 28.81 -9.73
C GLN A 67 55.14 28.92 -10.91
N ASN A 68 53.90 28.50 -10.73
CA ASN A 68 52.89 28.41 -11.81
C ASN A 68 51.49 28.66 -11.27
N GLN A 69 50.86 29.74 -11.70
CA GLN A 69 49.49 30.09 -11.33
C GLN A 69 48.50 29.40 -12.30
N SER A 70 48.20 28.11 -12.09
CA SER A 70 47.21 27.40 -12.87
C SER A 70 45.85 27.34 -12.14
N PRO A 71 44.73 27.32 -12.87
CA PRO A 71 43.40 27.13 -12.29
C PRO A 71 43.29 25.85 -11.45
N GLN A 72 44.04 24.82 -11.81
CA GLN A 72 44.06 23.52 -11.11
C GLN A 72 44.72 23.65 -9.72
N LEU A 73 45.85 24.34 -9.62
CA LEU A 73 46.51 24.60 -8.34
C LEU A 73 45.67 25.52 -7.44
N TYR A 74 44.98 26.48 -8.04
CA TYR A 74 44.03 27.33 -7.29
C TYR A 74 42.87 26.48 -6.72
N PHE A 75 42.30 25.57 -7.50
CA PHE A 75 41.26 24.69 -7.03
C PHE A 75 41.74 23.77 -5.89
N LEU A 76 42.91 23.14 -6.04
CA LEU A 76 43.49 22.29 -4.99
C LEU A 76 43.71 23.05 -3.69
N ASP A 77 44.20 24.29 -3.76
CA ASP A 77 44.41 25.17 -2.60
C ASP A 77 43.10 25.51 -1.86
N LYS A 78 42.00 25.63 -2.60
CA LYS A 78 40.67 25.87 -2.01
C LYS A 78 40.09 24.60 -1.36
N VAL A 79 40.34 23.45 -1.93
CA VAL A 79 39.69 22.17 -1.53
C VAL A 79 40.49 21.45 -0.43
N ILE A 80 41.82 21.42 -0.53
CA ILE A 80 42.70 20.76 0.44
C ILE A 80 42.82 21.63 1.70
N LYS A 81 42.51 21.09 2.87
CA LYS A 81 42.55 21.78 4.15
C LYS A 81 43.69 21.33 5.06
N LYS A 82 44.13 20.09 4.87
CA LYS A 82 45.19 19.46 5.67
C LYS A 82 45.72 18.22 4.93
N GLY A 83 46.90 17.77 5.30
CA GLY A 83 47.47 16.49 4.88
C GLY A 83 48.95 16.54 4.69
N PHE A 84 49.57 15.38 4.63
CA PHE A 84 51.00 15.21 4.47
C PHE A 84 51.30 14.30 3.27
N LEU A 85 52.38 14.67 2.54
CA LEU A 85 52.91 13.91 1.39
C LEU A 85 54.30 13.44 1.72
N ILE A 86 54.62 12.19 1.44
CA ILE A 86 55.96 11.65 1.26
C ILE A 86 56.04 11.02 -0.12
N ALA A 87 57.10 11.38 -0.90
CA ALA A 87 57.24 10.89 -2.26
C ALA A 87 58.69 10.68 -2.66
N ASP A 88 58.91 9.67 -3.51
CA ASP A 88 60.09 9.39 -4.26
C ASP A 88 59.87 9.80 -5.72
N ILE A 89 60.69 10.68 -6.27
CA ILE A 89 60.56 11.25 -7.58
C ILE A 89 61.78 10.82 -8.39
N LYS A 90 61.56 10.17 -9.54
CA LYS A 90 62.60 9.80 -10.51
C LYS A 90 62.42 10.55 -11.81
N LEU A 91 63.36 11.39 -12.17
CA LEU A 91 63.34 12.18 -13.39
C LEU A 91 64.57 11.82 -14.24
N GLU A 92 64.38 11.66 -15.53
CA GLU A 92 65.43 11.59 -16.53
C GLU A 92 65.35 12.83 -17.43
N PHE A 93 66.54 13.27 -17.93
CA PHE A 93 66.62 14.43 -18.76
C PHE A 93 67.18 14.07 -20.14
N ASN A 94 66.81 14.84 -21.15
CA ASN A 94 67.46 14.76 -22.48
C ASN A 94 68.64 15.77 -22.54
N ALA A 95 69.37 15.78 -23.65
CA ALA A 95 70.53 16.65 -23.87
C ALA A 95 70.18 18.16 -23.78
N GLN A 96 68.93 18.56 -23.94
CA GLN A 96 68.46 19.93 -23.82
C GLN A 96 67.96 20.28 -22.40
N GLY A 97 68.07 19.36 -21.43
CA GLY A 97 67.64 19.55 -20.07
C GLY A 97 66.12 19.43 -19.87
N LYS A 98 65.35 18.90 -20.84
CA LYS A 98 63.93 18.64 -20.70
C LYS A 98 63.71 17.28 -20.04
N ILE A 99 62.77 17.23 -19.10
CA ILE A 99 62.35 15.97 -18.45
C ILE A 99 61.77 15.04 -19.49
N LYS A 100 62.27 13.80 -19.55
CA LYS A 100 61.75 12.74 -20.42
C LYS A 100 60.38 12.27 -19.93
N ASP A 101 59.64 11.63 -20.82
CA ASP A 101 58.28 11.15 -20.57
C ASP A 101 58.18 9.93 -19.65
N ASN A 102 59.32 9.32 -19.28
CA ASN A 102 59.43 8.14 -18.43
C ASN A 102 59.60 8.43 -16.95
N PHE A 103 59.31 9.67 -16.50
CA PHE A 103 59.35 10.01 -15.08
C PHE A 103 58.40 9.16 -14.25
N LYS A 104 58.81 8.90 -13.00
CA LYS A 104 57.97 8.16 -12.01
C LYS A 104 57.98 8.92 -10.68
N ILE A 105 56.78 9.02 -10.07
CA ILE A 105 56.59 9.58 -8.72
C ILE A 105 55.81 8.58 -7.93
N ASN A 106 56.40 7.96 -6.93
CA ASN A 106 55.73 7.06 -6.00
C ASN A 106 55.64 7.74 -4.64
N GLY A 107 54.58 7.52 -3.94
CA GLY A 107 54.46 8.13 -2.60
C GLY A 107 53.19 7.75 -1.87
N PHE A 108 53.00 8.34 -0.72
CA PHE A 108 51.76 8.24 0.01
C PHE A 108 51.30 9.60 0.55
N ILE A 109 49.98 9.68 0.67
CA ILE A 109 49.30 10.80 1.31
C ILE A 109 48.75 10.30 2.65
N LYS A 110 48.93 11.09 3.72
CA LYS A 110 48.48 10.76 5.07
C LYS A 110 47.63 11.88 5.66
N ASP A 111 46.56 11.52 6.35
CA ASP A 111 45.66 12.36 7.11
C ASP A 111 45.16 13.59 6.32
N ALA A 112 44.95 13.44 5.00
CA ALA A 112 44.45 14.51 4.20
C ALA A 112 42.96 14.80 4.51
N LYS A 113 42.61 16.09 4.39
CA LYS A 113 41.25 16.60 4.54
C LYS A 113 40.88 17.46 3.34
N LEU A 114 39.76 17.11 2.71
CA LEU A 114 39.15 17.85 1.62
C LEU A 114 37.81 18.43 2.06
N SER A 115 37.52 19.66 1.62
CA SER A 115 36.23 20.30 1.87
C SER A 115 35.70 20.87 0.56
N PHE A 116 34.54 20.38 0.14
CA PHE A 116 33.83 20.84 -1.04
C PHE A 116 32.57 21.61 -0.61
N ASP A 117 32.56 22.93 -0.92
CA ASP A 117 31.39 23.81 -0.81
C ASP A 117 30.69 23.80 0.57
N LYS A 118 31.47 23.71 1.67
CA LYS A 118 30.98 23.63 3.07
C LYS A 118 29.98 22.44 3.33
N LYS A 119 29.63 21.69 2.31
CA LYS A 119 28.56 20.68 2.37
C LYS A 119 29.09 19.27 2.52
N TYR A 120 30.25 18.96 1.94
CA TYR A 120 30.87 17.65 2.01
C TYR A 120 32.29 17.75 2.55
N ASN A 121 32.54 17.09 3.66
CA ASN A 121 33.87 17.00 4.27
C ASN A 121 34.36 15.55 4.17
N ILE A 122 35.51 15.38 3.53
CA ILE A 122 36.22 14.11 3.47
C ILE A 122 37.47 14.27 4.30
N ASP A 123 37.62 13.47 5.33
CA ASP A 123 38.77 13.51 6.24
C ASP A 123 39.44 12.14 6.40
N LYS A 124 40.60 12.13 7.11
CA LYS A 124 41.42 10.96 7.34
C LYS A 124 41.75 10.22 6.03
N ILE A 125 41.99 10.98 4.95
CA ILE A 125 42.30 10.39 3.66
C ILE A 125 43.76 9.92 3.70
N ASN A 126 43.94 8.61 3.49
CA ASN A 126 45.24 7.95 3.36
C ASN A 126 45.25 7.10 2.11
N PHE A 127 46.32 7.16 1.34
CA PHE A 127 46.52 6.30 0.18
C PHE A 127 47.97 6.27 -0.28
N VAL A 128 48.36 5.22 -0.96
CA VAL A 128 49.59 5.13 -1.76
C VAL A 128 49.30 5.46 -3.21
N PHE A 129 50.28 6.01 -3.93
CA PHE A 129 50.11 6.34 -5.32
C PHE A 129 51.38 6.11 -6.16
N ASP A 130 51.15 5.81 -7.41
CA ASP A 130 52.15 5.71 -8.48
C ASP A 130 51.71 6.64 -9.62
N LEU A 131 52.52 7.64 -9.92
CA LEU A 131 52.26 8.59 -11.01
C LEU A 131 53.33 8.48 -12.11
N GLU A 132 52.89 8.27 -13.31
CA GLU A 132 53.61 8.32 -14.56
C GLU A 132 52.96 9.39 -15.46
N ARG A 133 53.59 9.72 -16.60
CA ARG A 133 53.14 10.80 -17.51
C ARG A 133 51.65 10.91 -17.74
N ASN A 134 51.03 9.75 -18.02
CA ASN A 134 49.62 9.68 -18.43
C ASN A 134 48.78 8.79 -17.52
N ARG A 135 49.35 8.28 -16.44
CA ARG A 135 48.71 7.29 -15.57
C ARG A 135 49.02 7.59 -14.11
N LEU A 136 47.94 7.72 -13.30
CA LEU A 136 48.02 7.70 -11.85
C LEU A 136 47.27 6.49 -11.32
N VAL A 137 47.94 5.69 -10.52
CA VAL A 137 47.33 4.59 -9.78
C VAL A 137 47.35 4.96 -8.30
N VAL A 138 46.21 4.81 -7.65
CA VAL A 138 46.01 5.06 -6.22
C VAL A 138 45.57 3.74 -5.59
N GLY A 139 46.27 3.31 -4.56
CA GLY A 139 46.01 2.05 -3.84
C GLY A 139 45.86 2.25 -2.35
N ASP A 140 45.48 1.20 -1.65
CA ASP A 140 45.37 1.15 -0.18
C ASP A 140 44.67 2.38 0.44
N THR A 141 43.63 2.84 -0.23
CA THR A 141 42.93 4.06 0.13
C THR A 141 41.95 3.82 1.26
N ASN A 142 41.98 4.66 2.30
CA ASN A 142 40.90 4.78 3.27
C ASN A 142 40.58 6.26 3.51
N PHE A 143 39.32 6.55 3.78
CA PHE A 143 38.86 7.91 4.09
C PHE A 143 37.50 7.87 4.79
N ASN A 144 37.18 8.96 5.50
CA ASN A 144 35.87 9.19 6.07
C ASN A 144 35.11 10.25 5.25
N LEU A 145 33.87 10.00 4.95
CA LEU A 145 32.90 10.97 4.42
C LEU A 145 31.74 11.04 5.39
N ASP A 146 31.51 12.21 6.01
CA ASP A 146 30.43 12.44 6.99
C ASP A 146 30.38 11.37 8.10
N ASN A 147 31.54 11.00 8.67
CA ASN A 147 31.78 9.98 9.69
C ASN A 147 31.63 8.51 9.20
N PHE A 148 31.49 8.27 7.91
CA PHE A 148 31.48 6.94 7.34
C PHE A 148 32.83 6.55 6.77
N ASN A 149 33.30 5.37 7.11
CA ASN A 149 34.61 4.88 6.69
C ASN A 149 34.51 4.12 5.37
N PHE A 150 35.22 4.60 4.37
CA PHE A 150 35.36 3.99 3.05
C PHE A 150 36.79 3.51 2.82
N TYR A 151 36.93 2.46 2.01
CA TYR A 151 38.21 1.97 1.57
C TYR A 151 38.18 1.61 0.07
N SER A 152 39.34 1.67 -0.56
CA SER A 152 39.51 1.33 -1.98
C SER A 152 40.78 0.54 -2.17
N ASP A 153 40.67 -0.56 -2.89
CA ASP A 153 41.82 -1.39 -3.27
C ASP A 153 42.59 -0.75 -4.46
N GLY A 154 41.92 0.07 -5.26
CA GLY A 154 42.56 0.77 -6.35
C GLY A 154 41.68 1.75 -7.13
N ILE A 155 42.28 2.89 -7.46
CA ILE A 155 41.70 3.88 -8.37
C ILE A 155 42.76 4.17 -9.45
N THR A 156 42.36 4.17 -10.70
CA THR A 156 43.23 4.47 -11.84
C THR A 156 42.74 5.70 -12.57
N VAL A 157 43.63 6.64 -12.80
CA VAL A 157 43.40 7.85 -13.59
C VAL A 157 44.28 7.78 -14.83
N ASN A 158 43.70 7.71 -16.03
CA ASN A 158 44.41 7.73 -17.31
C ASN A 158 44.12 9.05 -18.03
N ARG A 159 45.17 9.75 -18.44
CA ARG A 159 45.09 10.99 -19.21
C ARG A 159 45.15 10.69 -20.71
N LYS A 160 44.13 11.14 -21.45
CA LYS A 160 44.13 11.15 -22.92
C LYS A 160 43.82 12.56 -23.40
N LYS A 161 44.85 13.24 -23.99
CA LYS A 161 44.74 14.63 -24.42
C LYS A 161 44.23 15.54 -23.26
N ASN A 162 42.99 16.01 -23.34
CA ASN A 162 42.36 16.92 -22.40
C ASN A 162 41.34 16.27 -21.43
N ILE A 163 41.27 14.93 -21.40
CA ILE A 163 40.34 14.16 -20.62
C ILE A 163 41.11 13.24 -19.68
N PHE A 164 40.68 13.19 -18.42
CA PHE A 164 41.07 12.23 -17.42
C PHE A 164 39.98 11.17 -17.30
N SER A 165 40.30 9.93 -17.64
CA SER A 165 39.40 8.78 -17.43
C SER A 165 39.71 8.14 -16.10
N ILE A 166 38.78 8.17 -15.19
CA ILE A 166 38.91 7.72 -13.81
C ILE A 166 38.07 6.48 -13.62
N LYS A 167 38.67 5.41 -13.09
CA LYS A 167 38.02 4.15 -12.76
C LYS A 167 38.51 3.67 -11.42
N GLY A 168 37.62 3.11 -10.62
CA GLY A 168 38.01 2.58 -9.32
C GLY A 168 36.90 1.84 -8.63
N GLN A 169 37.22 1.38 -7.42
CA GLN A 169 36.31 0.73 -6.52
C GLN A 169 36.35 1.45 -5.18
N ILE A 170 35.18 1.70 -4.59
CA ILE A 170 35.02 2.23 -3.23
C ILE A 170 34.11 1.28 -2.48
N ASN A 171 34.56 0.81 -1.33
CA ASN A 171 33.90 -0.21 -0.56
C ASN A 171 33.56 0.31 0.85
N HIS A 172 32.54 -0.30 1.43
CA HIS A 172 32.16 -0.06 2.80
C HIS A 172 31.83 -1.39 3.53
N LYS A 173 32.40 -1.62 4.72
CA LYS A 173 32.25 -2.91 5.43
C LYS A 173 30.92 -3.07 6.14
N LYS A 174 30.48 -2.08 6.89
CA LYS A 174 29.19 -2.10 7.59
C LYS A 174 28.74 -0.66 7.83
N PHE A 175 27.56 -0.36 7.32
CA PHE A 175 26.92 0.93 7.44
C PHE A 175 25.67 0.77 8.30
N GLU A 176 25.49 1.66 9.27
CA GLU A 176 24.28 1.72 10.08
C GLU A 176 23.80 3.16 10.05
N LEU A 177 22.64 3.36 9.48
CA LEU A 177 22.01 4.67 9.33
C LEU A 177 20.77 4.73 10.22
N ASP A 178 20.75 5.76 11.07
CA ASP A 178 19.57 6.16 11.82
C ASP A 178 18.58 7.00 10.98
N ASN A 179 17.39 7.25 11.52
CA ASN A 179 16.32 7.97 10.84
C ASN A 179 16.74 9.32 10.26
N SER A 180 17.56 10.09 10.97
CA SER A 180 17.90 11.47 10.56
C SER A 180 18.76 11.51 9.30
N LYS A 181 19.61 10.52 9.12
CA LYS A 181 20.51 10.40 7.95
C LYS A 181 19.83 9.70 6.79
N LEU A 182 18.96 8.72 7.09
CA LEU A 182 18.15 8.01 6.10
C LEU A 182 17.17 8.94 5.38
N ASP A 183 16.49 9.81 6.09
CA ASP A 183 15.55 10.77 5.51
C ASP A 183 16.20 11.68 4.48
N VAL A 184 17.42 12.13 4.74
CA VAL A 184 18.16 12.99 3.80
C VAL A 184 18.52 12.24 2.51
N LEU A 185 18.88 10.95 2.62
CA LEU A 185 19.29 10.15 1.47
C LEU A 185 18.09 9.60 0.70
N LEU A 186 17.09 9.05 1.39
CA LEU A 186 15.95 8.35 0.77
C LEU A 186 14.87 9.29 0.25
N LYS A 187 14.62 10.44 0.89
CA LYS A 187 13.68 11.46 0.39
C LYS A 187 13.92 11.85 -1.06
N ARG A 188 15.20 11.90 -1.43
CA ARG A 188 15.63 12.26 -2.78
C ARG A 188 15.32 11.18 -3.83
N PHE A 189 15.20 9.91 -3.42
CA PHE A 189 15.02 8.76 -4.31
C PHE A 189 13.65 8.09 -4.20
N LEU A 190 13.08 7.98 -3.01
CA LEU A 190 11.88 7.20 -2.72
C LEU A 190 10.69 8.05 -2.23
N GLY A 191 10.85 9.37 -2.00
CA GLY A 191 9.82 10.22 -1.40
C GLY A 191 9.81 10.13 0.13
N SER A 192 8.70 10.52 0.76
CA SER A 192 8.56 10.52 2.23
C SER A 192 8.11 9.13 2.72
N TYR A 193 9.08 8.27 3.02
CA TYR A 193 8.82 7.02 3.76
C TYR A 193 9.42 7.14 5.16
N ASP A 194 8.65 6.76 6.18
CA ASP A 194 9.17 6.64 7.54
C ASP A 194 10.01 5.37 7.65
N SER A 195 11.33 5.52 7.52
CA SER A 195 12.30 4.45 7.70
C SER A 195 12.94 4.56 9.07
N LYS A 196 13.21 3.43 9.74
CA LYS A 196 13.78 3.45 11.11
C LYS A 196 15.22 3.00 11.20
N ASN A 197 15.64 2.06 10.38
CA ASN A 197 16.98 1.51 10.44
C ASN A 197 17.42 1.01 9.07
N LEU A 198 18.68 1.20 8.74
CA LEU A 198 19.29 0.64 7.52
C LEU A 198 20.71 0.17 7.83
N ILE A 199 20.94 -1.14 7.74
CA ILE A 199 22.23 -1.76 7.95
C ILE A 199 22.65 -2.46 6.65
N PHE A 200 23.79 -2.06 6.08
CA PHE A 200 24.28 -2.66 4.85
C PHE A 200 25.81 -2.62 4.73
N SER A 201 26.35 -3.40 3.81
CA SER A 201 27.70 -3.29 3.28
C SER A 201 27.66 -3.09 1.76
N SER A 202 28.68 -2.46 1.19
CA SER A 202 28.70 -2.22 -0.27
C SER A 202 30.07 -2.33 -0.90
N LYS A 203 30.10 -2.79 -2.16
CA LYS A 203 31.22 -2.72 -3.09
C LYS A 203 30.77 -1.95 -4.33
N ASN A 204 31.41 -0.78 -4.56
CA ASN A 204 30.96 0.17 -5.55
C ASN A 204 32.05 0.36 -6.60
N ASN A 205 31.83 -0.10 -7.82
CA ASN A 205 32.69 0.19 -8.97
C ASN A 205 32.18 1.45 -9.65
N PHE A 206 33.07 2.36 -9.94
CA PHE A 206 32.73 3.59 -10.63
C PHE A 206 33.68 3.87 -11.82
N SER A 207 33.17 4.57 -12.79
CA SER A 207 33.96 5.15 -13.87
C SER A 207 33.33 6.46 -14.33
N PHE A 208 34.17 7.45 -14.64
CA PHE A 208 33.76 8.71 -15.22
C PHE A 208 34.92 9.38 -15.95
N ASN A 209 34.60 10.37 -16.76
CA ASN A 209 35.56 11.24 -17.40
C ASN A 209 35.50 12.64 -16.78
N LEU A 210 36.69 13.25 -16.62
CA LEU A 210 36.85 14.59 -16.10
C LEU A 210 37.63 15.44 -17.13
N SER A 211 37.07 16.57 -17.53
CA SER A 211 37.78 17.52 -18.39
C SER A 211 38.84 18.31 -17.61
N LYS A 212 39.73 19.05 -18.30
CA LYS A 212 40.66 19.98 -17.67
C LYS A 212 39.95 21.11 -16.88
N THR A 213 38.73 21.41 -17.20
CA THR A 213 37.87 22.38 -16.49
C THR A 213 37.00 21.74 -15.41
N PHE A 214 37.35 20.51 -14.98
CA PHE A 214 36.64 19.73 -13.96
C PHE A 214 35.17 19.40 -14.27
N LYS A 215 34.80 19.44 -15.57
CA LYS A 215 33.46 18.98 -15.98
C LYS A 215 33.44 17.47 -16.01
N LEU A 216 32.55 16.87 -15.20
CA LEU A 216 32.30 15.42 -15.10
C LEU A 216 31.35 14.97 -16.21
N THR A 217 31.71 13.89 -16.91
CA THR A 217 30.91 13.23 -17.95
C THR A 217 30.98 11.71 -17.83
N ASP A 218 30.05 11.02 -18.46
CA ASP A 218 30.01 9.55 -18.58
C ASP A 218 30.07 8.79 -17.25
N LEU A 219 29.48 9.36 -16.19
CA LEU A 219 29.42 8.72 -14.88
C LEU A 219 28.65 7.39 -14.97
N GLN A 220 29.31 6.33 -14.53
CA GLN A 220 28.74 5.00 -14.37
C GLN A 220 29.10 4.49 -12.98
N ILE A 221 28.13 3.92 -12.29
CA ILE A 221 28.29 3.29 -10.96
C ILE A 221 27.60 1.94 -10.99
N ILE A 222 28.30 0.92 -10.51
CA ILE A 222 27.75 -0.42 -10.26
C ILE A 222 28.07 -0.78 -8.84
N SER A 223 27.01 -0.87 -8.01
CA SER A 223 27.13 -1.17 -6.59
C SER A 223 26.53 -2.55 -6.29
N LYS A 224 27.30 -3.40 -5.64
CA LYS A 224 26.80 -4.63 -5.01
C LYS A 224 26.64 -4.35 -3.53
N VAL A 225 25.40 -4.42 -3.05
CA VAL A 225 25.03 -4.10 -1.68
C VAL A 225 24.48 -5.35 -1.01
N LYS A 226 25.01 -5.67 0.17
CA LYS A 226 24.42 -6.66 1.06
C LYS A 226 23.64 -5.89 2.12
N LEU A 227 22.31 -5.86 1.96
CA LEU A 227 21.39 -5.28 2.90
C LEU A 227 21.14 -6.30 4.01
N ILE A 228 21.62 -6.00 5.22
CA ILE A 228 21.44 -6.86 6.39
C ILE A 228 20.05 -6.65 6.95
N GLU A 229 19.67 -5.40 7.14
CA GLU A 229 18.37 -5.00 7.68
C GLU A 229 17.93 -3.65 7.11
N PHE A 230 16.66 -3.54 6.75
CA PHE A 230 16.00 -2.28 6.42
C PHE A 230 14.57 -2.31 6.94
N VAL A 231 14.24 -1.38 7.83
CA VAL A 231 12.94 -1.28 8.50
C VAL A 231 12.18 -0.07 7.97
N ILE A 232 10.96 -0.32 7.46
CA ILE A 232 10.02 0.72 7.05
C ILE A 232 8.73 0.62 7.87
N LEU A 233 8.08 1.75 8.14
CA LEU A 233 6.76 1.78 8.77
C LEU A 233 5.68 1.47 7.75
N ASN A 234 4.77 0.59 8.13
CA ASN A 234 3.58 0.27 7.34
C ASN A 234 2.47 1.28 7.66
N ASN A 235 2.21 2.19 6.74
CA ASN A 235 1.14 3.18 6.83
C ASN A 235 -0.12 2.77 6.06
N LEU A 236 -0.14 1.54 5.50
CA LEU A 236 -1.27 1.00 4.74
C LEU A 236 -2.10 0.08 5.63
N ASP A 237 -3.41 0.22 5.59
CA ASP A 237 -4.32 -0.74 6.23
C ASP A 237 -4.44 -2.01 5.38
N LEU A 238 -3.50 -2.93 5.59
CA LEU A 238 -3.47 -4.22 4.91
C LEU A 238 -3.96 -5.38 5.79
N LYS A 239 -4.53 -5.11 6.97
CA LYS A 239 -5.00 -6.16 7.90
C LYS A 239 -6.10 -7.02 7.31
N THR A 240 -6.90 -6.47 6.39
CA THR A 240 -7.93 -7.22 5.66
C THR A 240 -7.35 -8.30 4.74
N PHE A 241 -6.10 -8.13 4.28
CA PHE A 241 -5.40 -9.10 3.41
C PHE A 241 -4.38 -9.94 4.18
N PHE A 242 -3.70 -9.33 5.13
CA PHE A 242 -2.67 -9.96 5.97
C PHE A 242 -3.06 -9.79 7.44
N PRO A 243 -3.79 -10.76 8.02
CA PRO A 243 -4.39 -10.60 9.37
C PRO A 243 -3.39 -10.29 10.49
N LYS A 244 -2.13 -10.77 10.34
CA LYS A 244 -1.05 -10.60 11.33
C LYS A 244 0.01 -9.61 10.88
N ILE A 245 -0.32 -8.67 9.96
CA ILE A 245 0.65 -7.70 9.45
C ILE A 245 1.22 -6.83 10.55
N LYS A 246 2.53 -6.64 10.51
CA LYS A 246 3.26 -5.80 11.46
C LYS A 246 3.20 -4.33 11.06
N GLU A 247 3.28 -3.45 12.05
CA GLU A 247 3.46 -2.02 11.83
C GLU A 247 4.82 -1.69 11.22
N LYS A 248 5.82 -2.56 11.45
CA LYS A 248 7.17 -2.47 10.90
C LYS A 248 7.40 -3.61 9.92
N ILE A 249 7.57 -3.27 8.66
CA ILE A 249 7.98 -4.21 7.62
C ILE A 249 9.50 -4.19 7.56
N THR A 250 10.12 -5.37 7.62
CA THR A 250 11.58 -5.51 7.67
C THR A 250 12.10 -6.33 6.49
N PHE A 251 12.98 -5.73 5.70
CA PHE A 251 13.78 -6.44 4.69
C PHE A 251 15.03 -7.01 5.37
N LEU A 252 15.28 -8.29 5.20
CA LEU A 252 16.35 -9.02 5.86
C LEU A 252 17.23 -9.75 4.85
N ASN A 253 18.55 -9.60 4.97
CA ASN A 253 19.53 -10.34 4.17
C ASN A 253 19.23 -10.27 2.67
N ASN A 254 19.07 -9.05 2.14
CA ASN A 254 18.85 -8.85 0.72
C ASN A 254 20.17 -8.57 -0.01
N ASP A 255 20.40 -9.28 -1.12
CA ASP A 255 21.48 -8.97 -2.06
C ASP A 255 20.94 -8.01 -3.11
N LEU A 256 21.57 -6.82 -3.23
CA LEU A 256 21.17 -5.77 -4.18
C LEU A 256 22.27 -5.52 -5.19
N GLU A 257 21.87 -5.27 -6.43
CA GLU A 257 22.71 -4.67 -7.45
C GLU A 257 22.11 -3.35 -7.92
N ILE A 258 22.85 -2.26 -7.76
CA ILE A 258 22.46 -0.91 -8.18
C ILE A 258 23.34 -0.50 -9.34
N ARG A 259 22.75 -0.07 -10.45
CA ARG A 259 23.43 0.44 -11.63
C ARG A 259 22.95 1.85 -11.94
N TYR A 260 23.87 2.78 -12.02
CA TYR A 260 23.61 4.16 -12.48
C TYR A 260 24.41 4.46 -13.73
N LYS A 261 23.74 4.95 -14.77
CA LYS A 261 24.36 5.36 -16.05
C LYS A 261 23.43 6.32 -16.79
N LYS A 262 23.92 7.50 -17.19
CA LYS A 262 23.19 8.47 -18.03
C LYS A 262 21.76 8.72 -17.51
N ASP A 263 21.62 9.11 -16.25
CA ASP A 263 20.34 9.40 -15.57
C ASP A 263 19.37 8.21 -15.47
N LYS A 264 19.82 7.02 -15.82
CA LYS A 264 19.10 5.77 -15.57
C LYS A 264 19.65 5.12 -14.31
N LEU A 265 18.78 4.91 -13.32
CA LEU A 265 19.03 4.12 -12.11
C LEU A 265 18.29 2.79 -12.22
N SER A 266 19.00 1.68 -12.07
CA SER A 266 18.40 0.35 -11.99
C SER A 266 18.82 -0.29 -10.66
N LEU A 267 17.87 -0.85 -9.93
CA LEU A 267 18.08 -1.59 -8.70
C LEU A 267 17.44 -2.96 -8.84
N ILE A 268 18.19 -4.01 -8.62
CA ILE A 268 17.71 -5.40 -8.60
C ILE A 268 18.04 -5.95 -7.21
N GLY A 269 17.06 -6.55 -6.55
CA GLY A 269 17.24 -7.12 -5.22
C GLY A 269 16.51 -8.43 -5.04
N LYS A 270 17.05 -9.28 -4.16
CA LYS A 270 16.40 -10.52 -3.69
C LYS A 270 16.80 -10.80 -2.27
N GLY A 271 15.90 -11.36 -1.49
CA GLY A 271 16.17 -11.71 -0.10
C GLY A 271 14.90 -12.06 0.66
N LYS A 272 14.88 -11.73 1.94
CA LYS A 272 13.76 -12.00 2.83
C LYS A 272 13.04 -10.72 3.21
N ILE A 273 11.73 -10.84 3.46
CA ILE A 273 10.88 -9.78 3.98
C ILE A 273 10.06 -10.33 5.14
N LEU A 274 9.96 -9.59 6.24
CA LEU A 274 9.13 -9.91 7.38
C LEU A 274 7.91 -9.00 7.37
N LEU A 275 6.81 -9.51 6.82
CA LEU A 275 5.51 -8.82 6.76
C LEU A 275 4.65 -9.16 7.98
N GLN A 276 4.63 -10.42 8.36
CA GLN A 276 3.84 -10.97 9.47
C GLN A 276 4.76 -11.68 10.47
N GLU A 277 4.45 -12.89 10.90
CA GLU A 277 5.22 -13.63 11.93
C GLU A 277 6.44 -14.31 11.33
N ASN A 278 6.31 -14.88 10.13
CA ASN A 278 7.35 -15.64 9.45
C ASN A 278 7.99 -14.83 8.32
N ASN A 279 9.23 -15.17 7.99
CA ASN A 279 9.94 -14.56 6.87
C ASN A 279 9.45 -15.10 5.54
N ASP A 280 9.12 -14.19 4.64
CA ASP A 280 8.77 -14.46 3.26
C ASP A 280 9.95 -14.16 2.33
N GLU A 281 9.91 -14.68 1.11
CA GLU A 281 10.91 -14.39 0.08
C GLU A 281 10.44 -13.22 -0.79
N ILE A 282 11.38 -12.34 -1.12
CA ILE A 282 11.10 -11.20 -2.02
C ILE A 282 12.18 -11.07 -3.09
N SER A 283 11.75 -10.78 -4.31
CA SER A 283 12.61 -10.29 -5.38
C SER A 283 11.98 -9.05 -6.01
N TYR A 284 12.81 -8.09 -6.40
CA TYR A 284 12.34 -6.83 -6.96
C TYR A 284 13.34 -6.21 -7.91
N LYS A 285 12.80 -5.51 -8.90
CA LYS A 285 13.53 -4.70 -9.86
C LYS A 285 12.88 -3.32 -9.95
N LEU A 286 13.67 -2.30 -9.73
CA LEU A 286 13.26 -0.90 -9.85
C LEU A 286 14.08 -0.25 -10.95
N GLU A 287 13.45 0.44 -11.88
CA GLU A 287 14.12 1.24 -12.90
C GLU A 287 13.58 2.66 -12.88
N LYS A 288 14.45 3.63 -12.58
CA LYS A 288 14.13 5.05 -12.60
C LYS A 288 14.84 5.72 -13.78
N ILE A 289 14.07 6.40 -14.63
CA ILE A 289 14.56 7.23 -15.73
C ILE A 289 13.90 8.59 -15.58
N LYS A 290 14.71 9.62 -15.24
CA LYS A 290 14.20 10.94 -14.84
C LYS A 290 13.19 10.80 -13.70
N GLU A 291 11.91 11.15 -13.92
CA GLU A 291 10.85 11.06 -12.90
C GLU A 291 10.03 9.75 -13.00
N ASP A 292 10.18 8.99 -14.09
CA ASP A 292 9.45 7.74 -14.30
C ASP A 292 10.11 6.61 -13.50
N LEU A 293 9.32 5.90 -12.70
CA LEU A 293 9.74 4.73 -11.91
C LEU A 293 8.95 3.50 -12.34
N LYS A 294 9.65 2.48 -12.83
CA LYS A 294 9.10 1.14 -13.09
C LYS A 294 9.43 0.21 -11.94
N ILE A 295 8.46 -0.57 -11.52
CA ILE A 295 8.55 -1.53 -10.42
C ILE A 295 8.13 -2.90 -10.96
N ASP A 296 8.94 -3.91 -10.69
CA ASP A 296 8.63 -5.32 -10.94
C ASP A 296 9.04 -6.08 -9.69
N SER A 297 8.12 -6.71 -9.00
CA SER A 297 8.39 -7.41 -7.75
C SER A 297 7.58 -8.69 -7.62
N SER A 298 8.17 -9.66 -6.92
CA SER A 298 7.55 -10.93 -6.62
C SER A 298 7.78 -11.25 -5.15
N ILE A 299 6.72 -11.57 -4.43
CA ILE A 299 6.74 -11.98 -3.02
C ILE A 299 6.16 -13.37 -2.93
N LYS A 300 6.92 -14.29 -2.34
CA LYS A 300 6.46 -15.64 -2.03
C LYS A 300 6.15 -15.73 -0.54
N ILE A 301 4.87 -15.71 -0.23
CA ILE A 301 4.34 -15.92 1.13
C ILE A 301 4.43 -17.41 1.44
N ASN A 302 5.27 -17.79 2.41
CA ASN A 302 5.51 -19.20 2.72
C ASN A 302 4.49 -19.74 3.74
N ASP A 303 4.60 -19.29 5.01
CA ASP A 303 3.81 -19.81 6.14
C ASP A 303 3.08 -18.67 6.88
N ASN A 304 2.67 -17.66 6.15
CA ASN A 304 1.91 -16.53 6.67
C ASN A 304 0.47 -16.54 6.11
N PRO A 305 -0.55 -16.30 6.97
CA PRO A 305 -1.94 -16.30 6.50
C PRO A 305 -2.25 -15.12 5.59
N MET A 306 -3.12 -15.38 4.64
CA MET A 306 -3.70 -14.38 3.75
C MET A 306 -5.21 -14.54 3.67
N ASN A 307 -5.94 -13.43 3.62
CA ASN A 307 -7.40 -13.41 3.61
C ASN A 307 -7.94 -12.38 2.63
N ILE A 308 -9.00 -12.72 1.89
CA ILE A 308 -9.77 -11.79 1.07
C ILE A 308 -11.25 -12.02 1.38
N ASP A 309 -11.71 -11.42 2.48
CA ASP A 309 -13.05 -11.63 3.05
C ASP A 309 -14.18 -11.46 2.04
N LEU A 310 -14.10 -10.43 1.17
CA LEU A 310 -15.11 -10.18 0.13
C LEU A 310 -15.29 -11.34 -0.84
N LEU A 311 -14.25 -12.15 -1.01
CA LEU A 311 -14.22 -13.28 -1.94
C LEU A 311 -14.38 -14.62 -1.22
N ASN A 312 -14.62 -14.63 0.08
CA ASN A 312 -14.65 -15.85 0.89
C ASN A 312 -13.39 -16.71 0.73
N TYR A 313 -12.22 -16.05 0.55
CA TYR A 313 -10.95 -16.73 0.34
C TYR A 313 -10.01 -16.50 1.53
N SER A 314 -9.44 -17.60 2.04
CA SER A 314 -8.38 -17.57 3.05
C SER A 314 -7.37 -18.69 2.76
N ASN A 315 -6.12 -18.44 3.15
CA ASN A 315 -5.01 -19.35 2.94
C ASN A 315 -3.99 -19.18 4.08
N GLU A 316 -3.29 -20.26 4.46
CA GLU A 316 -2.28 -20.30 5.52
C GLU A 316 -0.84 -20.12 5.00
N GLY A 317 -0.66 -19.97 3.67
CA GLY A 317 0.65 -19.78 3.04
C GLY A 317 0.75 -20.41 1.65
N GLY A 318 1.95 -20.43 1.08
CA GLY A 318 2.22 -20.97 -0.25
C GLY A 318 1.72 -20.08 -1.40
N VAL A 319 1.61 -18.77 -1.16
CA VAL A 319 1.09 -17.80 -2.14
C VAL A 319 2.22 -17.05 -2.81
N LEU A 320 2.18 -16.95 -4.13
CA LEU A 320 3.04 -16.10 -4.95
C LEU A 320 2.28 -14.85 -5.36
N ILE A 321 2.83 -13.69 -5.03
CA ILE A 321 2.29 -12.37 -5.42
C ILE A 321 3.26 -11.69 -6.35
N ASP A 322 2.86 -11.48 -7.60
CA ASP A 322 3.60 -10.72 -8.60
C ASP A 322 2.98 -9.34 -8.78
N PHE A 323 3.81 -8.32 -8.78
CA PHE A 323 3.43 -6.93 -8.98
C PHE A 323 4.31 -6.27 -10.02
N LYS A 324 3.69 -5.70 -11.06
CA LYS A 324 4.35 -4.83 -12.04
C LYS A 324 3.61 -3.52 -12.13
N GLY A 325 4.35 -2.41 -12.06
CA GLY A 325 3.73 -1.11 -12.11
C GLY A 325 4.67 -0.01 -12.57
N THR A 326 4.09 1.11 -12.95
CA THR A 326 4.79 2.30 -13.38
C THR A 326 4.24 3.53 -12.65
N LYS A 327 5.11 4.30 -12.02
CA LYS A 327 4.77 5.62 -11.47
C LYS A 327 5.29 6.69 -12.43
N LYS A 328 4.38 7.51 -12.96
CA LYS A 328 4.67 8.59 -13.90
C LYS A 328 3.88 9.84 -13.54
N ASN A 329 4.53 11.01 -13.43
CA ASN A 329 3.88 12.29 -13.10
C ASN A 329 2.93 12.20 -11.89
N ASN A 330 3.32 11.51 -10.81
CA ASN A 330 2.50 11.20 -9.62
C ASN A 330 1.27 10.29 -9.86
N GLU A 331 1.10 9.73 -11.04
CA GLU A 331 0.11 8.68 -11.31
C GLU A 331 0.75 7.31 -11.11
N LEU A 332 0.05 6.40 -10.44
CA LEU A 332 0.45 5.00 -10.29
C LEU A 332 -0.42 4.13 -11.18
N ILE A 333 0.22 3.41 -12.08
CA ILE A 333 -0.40 2.41 -12.94
C ILE A 333 0.16 1.05 -12.55
N ILE A 334 -0.69 0.12 -12.19
CA ILE A 334 -0.34 -1.28 -11.98
C ILE A 334 -0.62 -2.03 -13.27
N ASP A 335 0.44 -2.37 -14.00
CA ASP A 335 0.34 -3.10 -15.26
C ASP A 335 -0.17 -4.52 -15.03
N LEU A 336 0.28 -5.15 -13.93
CA LEU A 336 -0.11 -6.48 -13.48
C LEU A 336 -0.02 -6.60 -11.97
N PHE A 337 -1.10 -7.02 -11.34
CA PHE A 337 -1.10 -7.65 -10.01
C PHE A 337 -1.60 -9.07 -10.17
N SER A 338 -0.82 -10.05 -9.73
CA SER A 338 -1.16 -11.47 -9.83
C SER A 338 -0.92 -12.14 -8.48
N LEU A 339 -1.90 -12.88 -8.01
CA LEU A 339 -1.79 -13.76 -6.86
C LEU A 339 -2.04 -15.19 -7.33
N LYS A 340 -1.14 -16.10 -7.00
CA LYS A 340 -1.23 -17.51 -7.35
C LYS A 340 -0.98 -18.39 -6.14
N GLU A 341 -1.88 -19.35 -5.93
CA GLU A 341 -1.74 -20.38 -4.91
C GLU A 341 -2.29 -21.68 -5.46
N LYS A 342 -1.44 -22.65 -5.75
CA LYS A 342 -1.80 -23.91 -6.45
C LYS A 342 -2.55 -23.60 -7.76
N SER A 343 -3.87 -23.95 -7.81
CA SER A 343 -4.76 -23.68 -8.94
C SER A 343 -5.54 -22.35 -8.79
N ASN A 344 -5.37 -21.62 -7.67
CA ASN A 344 -6.04 -20.36 -7.44
C ASN A 344 -5.28 -19.22 -8.10
N ILE A 345 -5.98 -18.41 -8.89
CA ILE A 345 -5.40 -17.30 -9.66
C ILE A 345 -6.28 -16.06 -9.51
N PHE A 346 -5.66 -14.96 -9.11
CA PHE A 346 -6.28 -13.63 -9.06
C PHE A 346 -5.40 -12.68 -9.87
N ASN A 347 -5.91 -12.14 -10.96
CA ASN A 347 -5.17 -11.21 -11.81
C ASN A 347 -5.93 -9.89 -11.94
N ILE A 348 -5.21 -8.79 -11.79
CA ILE A 348 -5.68 -7.43 -12.11
C ILE A 348 -4.68 -6.81 -13.08
N ILE A 349 -5.19 -6.30 -14.20
CA ILE A 349 -4.38 -5.79 -15.31
C ILE A 349 -4.80 -4.35 -15.60
N ASP A 350 -3.82 -3.46 -15.83
CA ASP A 350 -4.00 -2.04 -16.16
C ASP A 350 -4.87 -1.31 -15.13
N LEU A 351 -4.49 -1.42 -13.85
CA LEU A 351 -5.15 -0.72 -12.75
C LEU A 351 -4.50 0.65 -12.55
N LYS A 352 -5.26 1.72 -12.79
CA LYS A 352 -4.82 3.09 -12.60
C LYS A 352 -5.45 3.71 -11.36
N PHE A 353 -4.63 4.43 -10.58
CA PHE A 353 -5.06 5.17 -9.41
C PHE A 353 -5.01 6.67 -9.64
N THR A 354 -5.94 7.39 -9.04
CA THR A 354 -5.89 8.84 -8.88
C THR A 354 -4.76 9.24 -7.93
N GLN A 355 -4.42 10.54 -7.87
CA GLN A 355 -3.46 11.07 -6.90
C GLN A 355 -3.85 10.84 -5.43
N LYS A 356 -5.12 10.57 -5.14
CA LYS A 356 -5.66 10.22 -3.81
C LYS A 356 -5.71 8.70 -3.56
N TYR A 357 -5.03 7.89 -4.39
CA TYR A 357 -5.04 6.43 -4.35
C TYR A 357 -6.42 5.77 -4.49
N GLN A 358 -7.37 6.43 -5.13
CA GLN A 358 -8.65 5.84 -5.51
C GLN A 358 -8.54 5.19 -6.89
N ILE A 359 -9.22 4.07 -7.10
CA ILE A 359 -9.24 3.39 -8.40
C ILE A 359 -9.92 4.29 -9.43
N GLU A 360 -9.19 4.69 -10.47
CA GLU A 360 -9.70 5.48 -11.59
C GLU A 360 -10.24 4.57 -12.71
N ARG A 361 -9.50 3.51 -13.00
CA ARG A 361 -9.88 2.51 -14.01
C ARG A 361 -9.10 1.22 -13.83
N PHE A 362 -9.59 0.15 -14.43
CA PHE A 362 -8.81 -1.07 -14.66
C PHE A 362 -9.14 -1.64 -16.06
N GLY A 363 -8.23 -2.39 -16.63
CA GLY A 363 -8.42 -3.06 -17.92
C GLY A 363 -9.14 -4.40 -17.78
N LYS A 364 -8.63 -5.24 -16.86
CA LYS A 364 -9.16 -6.59 -16.65
C LYS A 364 -8.96 -7.06 -15.22
N ILE A 365 -9.94 -7.78 -14.68
CA ILE A 365 -9.85 -8.58 -13.45
C ILE A 365 -10.28 -10.01 -13.78
N ASP A 366 -9.43 -10.99 -13.47
CA ASP A 366 -9.75 -12.42 -13.57
C ASP A 366 -9.56 -13.08 -12.20
N LEU A 367 -10.59 -13.76 -11.74
CA LEU A 367 -10.62 -14.50 -10.48
C LEU A 367 -11.01 -15.93 -10.77
N ASP A 368 -10.12 -16.87 -10.52
CA ASP A 368 -10.38 -18.30 -10.64
C ASP A 368 -9.79 -19.00 -9.41
N TYR A 369 -10.64 -19.34 -8.43
CA TYR A 369 -10.18 -19.79 -7.14
C TYR A 369 -11.21 -20.67 -6.41
N PHE A 370 -10.74 -21.47 -5.46
CA PHE A 370 -11.59 -22.16 -4.50
C PHE A 370 -11.81 -21.29 -3.26
N ASP A 371 -13.07 -21.13 -2.88
CA ASP A 371 -13.46 -20.44 -1.66
C ASP A 371 -13.34 -21.33 -0.40
N ASN A 372 -13.63 -20.74 0.78
CA ASN A 372 -13.57 -21.42 2.08
C ASN A 372 -14.54 -22.61 2.23
N VAL A 373 -15.48 -22.79 1.29
CA VAL A 373 -16.38 -23.96 1.23
C VAL A 373 -16.01 -24.89 0.08
N SER A 374 -14.79 -24.76 -0.46
CA SER A 374 -14.23 -25.60 -1.53
C SER A 374 -15.03 -25.54 -2.84
N GLN A 375 -15.71 -24.43 -3.12
CA GLN A 375 -16.37 -24.20 -4.41
C GLN A 375 -15.49 -23.34 -5.31
N ARG A 376 -15.36 -23.74 -6.58
CA ARG A 376 -14.59 -22.99 -7.56
C ARG A 376 -15.35 -21.78 -8.05
N ASN A 377 -14.83 -20.60 -7.76
CA ASN A 377 -15.31 -19.32 -8.26
C ASN A 377 -14.56 -18.95 -9.54
N SER A 378 -15.28 -18.49 -10.56
CA SER A 378 -14.70 -18.07 -11.83
C SER A 378 -15.42 -16.82 -12.33
N ILE A 379 -14.74 -15.67 -12.23
CA ILE A 379 -15.26 -14.34 -12.59
C ILE A 379 -14.22 -13.61 -13.42
N SER A 380 -14.65 -13.02 -14.52
CA SER A 380 -13.84 -12.12 -15.34
C SER A 380 -14.57 -10.80 -15.54
N ILE A 381 -13.88 -9.69 -15.30
CA ILE A 381 -14.37 -8.32 -15.57
C ILE A 381 -13.42 -7.70 -16.58
N VAL A 382 -13.93 -7.29 -17.72
CA VAL A 382 -13.13 -6.71 -18.82
C VAL A 382 -13.69 -5.34 -19.22
N LYS A 383 -12.81 -4.34 -19.29
CA LYS A 383 -13.16 -3.04 -19.88
C LYS A 383 -13.22 -3.15 -21.39
N LYS A 384 -14.36 -2.78 -21.98
CA LYS A 384 -14.56 -2.63 -23.43
C LYS A 384 -15.15 -1.26 -23.72
N ASN A 385 -14.35 -0.38 -24.33
CA ASN A 385 -14.71 1.03 -24.54
C ASN A 385 -15.09 1.70 -23.20
N GLU A 386 -16.31 2.27 -23.13
CA GLU A 386 -16.82 3.01 -21.95
C GLU A 386 -17.60 2.11 -20.96
N ARG A 387 -17.52 0.78 -21.09
CA ARG A 387 -18.24 -0.17 -20.24
C ARG A 387 -17.33 -1.26 -19.71
N TYR A 388 -17.74 -1.82 -18.59
CA TYR A 388 -17.17 -3.06 -18.02
C TYR A 388 -18.13 -4.22 -18.26
N ILE A 389 -17.60 -5.39 -18.59
CA ILE A 389 -18.37 -6.61 -18.80
C ILE A 389 -17.88 -7.62 -17.78
N LEU A 390 -18.76 -7.97 -16.83
CA LEU A 390 -18.56 -9.03 -15.85
C LEU A 390 -19.21 -10.32 -16.35
N LYS A 391 -18.41 -11.38 -16.45
CA LYS A 391 -18.90 -12.73 -16.78
C LYS A 391 -18.36 -13.73 -15.77
N GLY A 392 -19.13 -14.76 -15.46
CA GLY A 392 -18.68 -15.82 -14.60
C GLY A 392 -19.56 -17.06 -14.68
N SER A 393 -18.99 -18.20 -14.34
CA SER A 393 -19.75 -19.44 -14.20
C SER A 393 -20.30 -19.63 -12.77
N TYR A 394 -19.53 -19.19 -11.77
CA TYR A 394 -19.93 -19.27 -10.37
C TYR A 394 -19.27 -18.19 -9.53
N PHE A 395 -20.03 -17.62 -8.59
CA PHE A 395 -19.53 -16.67 -7.59
C PHE A 395 -20.22 -16.86 -6.24
N ASN A 396 -19.43 -16.94 -5.17
CA ASN A 396 -19.93 -16.95 -3.80
C ASN A 396 -20.05 -15.51 -3.28
N ALA A 397 -21.25 -14.97 -3.29
CA ALA A 397 -21.56 -13.60 -2.87
C ALA A 397 -21.92 -13.47 -1.38
N ASP A 398 -21.80 -14.54 -0.58
CA ASP A 398 -22.26 -14.58 0.81
C ASP A 398 -21.69 -13.42 1.65
N ASN A 399 -20.37 -13.31 1.76
CA ASN A 399 -19.71 -12.24 2.51
C ASN A 399 -19.90 -10.85 1.87
N LEU A 400 -20.00 -10.77 0.55
CA LEU A 400 -20.25 -9.51 -0.15
C LEU A 400 -21.60 -8.94 0.27
N ILE A 401 -22.66 -9.77 0.29
CA ILE A 401 -24.01 -9.38 0.70
C ILE A 401 -24.03 -9.00 2.19
N GLU A 402 -23.35 -9.79 3.05
CA GLU A 402 -23.27 -9.48 4.47
C GLU A 402 -22.63 -8.10 4.71
N LYS A 403 -21.55 -7.77 4.02
CA LYS A 403 -20.92 -6.43 4.11
C LYS A 403 -21.81 -5.32 3.54
N MET A 404 -22.54 -5.57 2.46
CA MET A 404 -23.47 -4.59 1.91
C MET A 404 -24.62 -4.25 2.89
N ILE A 405 -25.15 -5.25 3.61
CA ILE A 405 -26.21 -5.04 4.59
C ILE A 405 -25.70 -4.33 5.86
N ASN A 406 -24.49 -4.67 6.33
CA ASN A 406 -23.92 -4.11 7.55
C ASN A 406 -23.39 -2.68 7.39
N ASN A 407 -23.01 -2.27 6.17
CA ASN A 407 -22.37 -0.98 5.85
C ASN A 407 -23.30 -0.05 5.07
N GLU A 408 -24.58 0.02 5.41
CA GLU A 408 -25.60 0.86 4.74
C GLU A 408 -25.22 2.35 4.60
N ASN A 409 -24.30 2.87 5.42
CA ASN A 409 -23.90 4.29 5.48
C ASN A 409 -22.52 4.58 4.88
N GLU A 410 -21.69 3.57 4.61
CA GLU A 410 -20.44 3.78 3.89
C GLU A 410 -20.71 3.58 2.39
N ASN A 411 -20.49 4.62 1.61
CA ASN A 411 -20.49 4.52 0.17
C ASN A 411 -19.64 3.31 -0.21
N PHE A 412 -20.25 2.31 -0.84
CA PHE A 412 -19.58 1.12 -1.35
C PHE A 412 -18.70 1.55 -2.55
N SER A 413 -17.79 2.51 -2.27
CA SER A 413 -16.96 3.17 -3.25
C SER A 413 -15.67 2.40 -3.50
N ILE A 414 -15.79 1.09 -3.82
CA ILE A 414 -14.65 0.33 -4.30
C ILE A 414 -14.15 0.92 -5.63
N LEU A 415 -15.03 1.54 -6.41
CA LEU A 415 -14.73 2.03 -7.74
C LEU A 415 -15.12 3.50 -7.87
N ASN A 416 -14.14 4.37 -8.03
CA ASN A 416 -14.36 5.77 -8.45
C ASN A 416 -14.42 5.83 -9.98
N ILE A 417 -15.34 5.05 -10.56
CA ILE A 417 -15.43 4.88 -12.02
C ILE A 417 -16.81 5.29 -12.47
N ASP A 418 -16.88 6.33 -13.31
CA ASP A 418 -18.08 6.64 -14.07
C ASP A 418 -18.17 5.67 -15.24
N SER A 419 -19.03 4.66 -15.14
CA SER A 419 -19.10 3.59 -16.15
C SER A 419 -20.39 2.79 -16.09
N LEU A 420 -20.64 2.05 -17.16
CA LEU A 420 -21.64 1.01 -17.26
C LEU A 420 -20.98 -0.35 -16.95
N LEU A 421 -21.58 -1.17 -16.08
CA LEU A 421 -21.20 -2.55 -15.80
C LEU A 421 -22.32 -3.47 -16.27
N ASP A 422 -22.04 -4.28 -17.30
CA ASP A 422 -22.91 -5.36 -17.75
C ASP A 422 -22.50 -6.63 -17.01
N ILE A 423 -23.47 -7.35 -16.42
CA ILE A 423 -23.26 -8.52 -15.56
C ILE A 423 -23.94 -9.73 -16.18
N LYS A 424 -23.22 -10.86 -16.23
CA LYS A 424 -23.76 -12.17 -16.55
C LYS A 424 -22.98 -13.25 -15.78
N VAL A 425 -23.67 -13.91 -14.83
CA VAL A 425 -23.09 -15.00 -14.01
C VAL A 425 -24.08 -16.16 -14.00
N ASP A 426 -23.60 -17.34 -14.38
CA ASP A 426 -24.48 -18.51 -14.51
C ASP A 426 -25.05 -18.94 -13.17
N LYS A 427 -24.24 -18.87 -12.09
CA LYS A 427 -24.68 -19.24 -10.73
C LYS A 427 -24.04 -18.33 -9.68
N ILE A 428 -24.85 -17.74 -8.80
CA ILE A 428 -24.41 -16.99 -7.62
C ILE A 428 -24.91 -17.69 -6.36
N ARG A 429 -24.00 -17.99 -5.44
CA ARG A 429 -24.34 -18.44 -4.11
C ARG A 429 -24.64 -17.23 -3.23
N LEU A 430 -25.85 -17.18 -2.65
CA LEU A 430 -26.24 -16.14 -1.71
C LEU A 430 -25.92 -16.52 -0.26
N ASP A 431 -26.20 -17.77 0.13
CA ASP A 431 -25.90 -18.37 1.43
C ASP A 431 -25.76 -19.90 1.30
N LYS A 432 -25.71 -20.62 2.45
CA LYS A 432 -25.55 -22.09 2.47
C LYS A 432 -26.63 -22.83 1.67
N ASN A 433 -27.87 -22.32 1.63
CA ASN A 433 -29.02 -23.02 1.09
C ASN A 433 -29.55 -22.37 -0.19
N ASN A 434 -29.19 -21.15 -0.52
CA ASN A 434 -29.79 -20.38 -1.60
C ASN A 434 -28.78 -20.00 -2.67
N ASN A 435 -29.10 -20.34 -3.91
CA ASN A 435 -28.36 -19.94 -5.10
C ASN A 435 -29.29 -19.21 -6.06
N LEU A 436 -28.73 -18.29 -6.83
CA LEU A 436 -29.35 -17.68 -8.01
C LEU A 436 -28.69 -18.23 -9.26
N TYR A 437 -29.50 -18.54 -10.26
CA TYR A 437 -29.10 -18.97 -11.58
C TYR A 437 -29.38 -17.90 -12.60
N ASP A 438 -28.63 -17.89 -13.71
CA ASP A 438 -28.78 -16.96 -14.82
C ASP A 438 -28.85 -15.49 -14.38
N PHE A 439 -27.97 -15.13 -13.41
CA PHE A 439 -27.92 -13.78 -12.87
C PHE A 439 -27.35 -12.83 -13.91
N ASN A 440 -28.15 -11.84 -14.30
CA ASN A 440 -27.77 -10.91 -15.35
C ASN A 440 -28.34 -9.51 -15.11
N GLY A 441 -27.81 -8.52 -15.84
CA GLY A 441 -28.28 -7.15 -15.81
C GLY A 441 -27.18 -6.12 -15.99
N ASN A 442 -27.48 -4.89 -15.57
CA ASN A 442 -26.54 -3.76 -15.70
C ASN A 442 -26.62 -2.82 -14.51
N LEU A 443 -25.48 -2.14 -14.24
CA LEU A 443 -25.34 -1.09 -13.25
C LEU A 443 -24.63 0.10 -13.90
N VAL A 444 -25.14 1.32 -13.65
CA VAL A 444 -24.52 2.58 -14.08
C VAL A 444 -23.98 3.29 -12.86
N PHE A 445 -22.67 3.51 -12.84
CA PHE A 445 -21.97 4.22 -11.78
C PHE A 445 -21.70 5.67 -12.22
N LYS A 446 -21.91 6.63 -11.31
CA LYS A 446 -21.54 8.03 -11.48
C LYS A 446 -21.19 8.63 -10.13
N ASN A 447 -20.02 9.31 -10.04
CA ASN A 447 -19.53 9.90 -8.80
C ASN A 447 -19.56 8.89 -7.62
N GLN A 448 -19.04 7.67 -7.83
CA GLN A 448 -18.99 6.59 -6.84
C GLN A 448 -20.35 6.00 -6.42
N ASN A 449 -21.44 6.41 -7.04
CA ASN A 449 -22.79 5.94 -6.71
C ASN A 449 -23.40 5.16 -7.87
N ILE A 450 -24.18 4.14 -7.56
CA ILE A 450 -25.05 3.49 -8.53
C ILE A 450 -26.25 4.39 -8.76
N ILE A 451 -26.36 4.93 -9.98
CA ILE A 451 -27.45 5.83 -10.37
C ILE A 451 -28.57 5.13 -11.14
N LYS A 452 -28.25 4.05 -11.85
CA LYS A 452 -29.21 3.17 -12.50
C LYS A 452 -28.77 1.73 -12.34
N GLY A 453 -29.73 0.82 -12.23
CA GLY A 453 -29.46 -0.60 -12.19
C GLY A 453 -30.70 -1.41 -12.52
N ASN A 454 -30.49 -2.53 -13.20
CA ASN A 454 -31.49 -3.55 -13.40
C ASN A 454 -30.77 -4.89 -13.34
N LEU A 455 -31.05 -5.67 -12.28
CA LEU A 455 -30.46 -6.98 -12.06
C LEU A 455 -31.57 -8.00 -11.86
N GLU A 456 -31.43 -9.18 -12.46
CA GLU A 456 -32.34 -10.28 -12.30
C GLU A 456 -31.61 -11.61 -12.21
N GLY A 457 -32.23 -12.59 -11.59
CA GLY A 457 -31.75 -13.97 -11.48
C GLY A 457 -32.85 -14.86 -10.91
N PHE A 458 -32.67 -16.17 -10.99
CA PHE A 458 -33.69 -17.15 -10.66
C PHE A 458 -33.23 -18.06 -9.52
N PHE A 459 -34.08 -18.28 -8.51
CA PHE A 459 -33.91 -19.36 -7.52
C PHE A 459 -34.30 -20.72 -8.09
N THR A 460 -35.39 -20.72 -8.84
CA THR A 460 -35.93 -21.84 -9.63
C THR A 460 -36.59 -21.29 -10.88
N GLU A 461 -37.12 -22.11 -11.77
CA GLU A 461 -37.84 -21.68 -12.98
C GLU A 461 -38.99 -20.68 -12.69
N ASN A 462 -39.61 -20.76 -11.51
CA ASN A 462 -40.78 -19.94 -11.13
C ASN A 462 -40.46 -18.90 -10.04
N GLU A 463 -39.26 -18.89 -9.47
CA GLU A 463 -38.90 -18.00 -8.36
C GLU A 463 -37.74 -17.13 -8.78
N LYS A 464 -37.88 -15.83 -8.66
CA LYS A 464 -36.90 -14.87 -9.16
C LYS A 464 -36.48 -13.82 -8.10
N LEU A 465 -35.35 -13.20 -8.37
CA LEU A 465 -34.88 -11.96 -7.78
C LEU A 465 -34.91 -10.88 -8.86
N LYS A 466 -35.40 -9.69 -8.53
CA LYS A 466 -35.28 -8.51 -9.39
C LYS A 466 -34.95 -7.30 -8.56
N LEU A 467 -33.83 -6.63 -8.91
CA LEU A 467 -33.41 -5.37 -8.31
C LEU A 467 -33.45 -4.29 -9.40
N THR A 468 -34.14 -3.16 -9.12
CA THR A 468 -34.06 -1.99 -9.97
C THR A 468 -33.63 -0.76 -9.17
N ILE A 469 -32.78 0.06 -9.75
CA ILE A 469 -32.30 1.34 -9.21
C ILE A 469 -32.51 2.39 -10.28
N ASN A 470 -33.15 3.49 -9.94
CA ASN A 470 -33.31 4.64 -10.84
C ASN A 470 -33.15 5.94 -10.04
N THR A 471 -32.25 6.80 -10.51
CA THR A 471 -32.00 8.10 -9.90
C THR A 471 -32.51 9.20 -10.84
N ASN A 472 -33.47 9.96 -10.35
CA ASN A 472 -33.93 11.21 -10.94
C ASN A 472 -33.15 12.39 -10.34
N VAL A 473 -33.41 13.62 -10.77
CA VAL A 473 -32.66 14.82 -10.33
C VAL A 473 -32.49 14.93 -8.82
N ASN A 474 -33.50 14.52 -8.04
CA ASN A 474 -33.52 14.70 -6.57
C ASN A 474 -33.63 13.40 -5.78
N ASN A 475 -34.06 12.30 -6.37
CA ASN A 475 -34.36 11.06 -5.65
C ASN A 475 -33.76 9.83 -6.32
N LYS A 476 -33.15 8.96 -5.51
CA LYS A 476 -32.75 7.61 -5.91
C LYS A 476 -33.83 6.62 -5.45
N ILE A 477 -34.48 5.97 -6.39
CA ILE A 477 -35.50 4.95 -6.13
C ILE A 477 -34.84 3.59 -6.28
N THR A 478 -35.00 2.73 -5.28
CA THR A 478 -34.53 1.33 -5.32
C THR A 478 -35.70 0.42 -5.03
N THR A 479 -35.89 -0.61 -5.89
CA THR A 479 -36.86 -1.67 -5.66
C THR A 479 -36.15 -3.02 -5.74
N LEU A 480 -36.42 -3.87 -4.74
CA LEU A 480 -35.92 -5.25 -4.69
C LEU A 480 -37.11 -6.19 -4.50
N PHE A 481 -37.23 -7.13 -5.38
CA PHE A 481 -38.25 -8.17 -5.35
C PHE A 481 -37.55 -9.53 -5.24
N LEU A 482 -38.00 -10.37 -4.29
CA LEU A 482 -37.48 -11.70 -4.01
C LEU A 482 -38.61 -12.68 -3.80
N ASP A 483 -38.67 -13.72 -4.59
CA ASP A 483 -39.58 -14.84 -4.31
C ASP A 483 -39.12 -15.74 -3.16
N ARG A 484 -37.86 -15.54 -2.68
CA ARG A 484 -37.31 -16.14 -1.43
C ARG A 484 -36.71 -15.06 -0.55
N ALA A 485 -37.34 -14.76 0.58
CA ALA A 485 -36.88 -13.74 1.51
C ALA A 485 -35.70 -14.18 2.39
N GLU A 486 -35.55 -15.49 2.60
CA GLU A 486 -34.59 -16.09 3.54
C GLU A 486 -33.15 -15.58 3.38
N PRO A 487 -32.55 -15.46 2.16
CA PRO A 487 -31.16 -15.07 1.99
C PRO A 487 -30.84 -13.68 2.52
N ILE A 488 -31.85 -12.83 2.63
CA ILE A 488 -31.73 -11.46 3.17
C ILE A 488 -32.13 -11.41 4.64
N VAL A 489 -33.31 -11.94 4.98
CA VAL A 489 -33.90 -11.80 6.33
C VAL A 489 -33.08 -12.55 7.40
N LYS A 490 -32.53 -13.74 7.08
CA LYS A 490 -31.70 -14.52 8.02
C LYS A 490 -30.39 -13.86 8.41
N ARG A 491 -29.92 -12.84 7.68
CA ARG A 491 -28.71 -12.06 8.03
C ARG A 491 -28.94 -11.12 9.19
N TYR A 492 -30.19 -10.76 9.47
CA TYR A 492 -30.52 -9.99 10.64
C TYR A 492 -30.54 -10.89 11.89
N LYS A 493 -29.48 -10.82 12.69
CA LYS A 493 -29.21 -11.74 13.84
C LYS A 493 -30.29 -11.78 14.92
N PHE A 494 -31.16 -10.78 14.94
CA PHE A 494 -32.28 -10.71 15.90
C PHE A 494 -33.52 -11.51 15.43
N ILE A 495 -33.58 -11.92 14.15
CA ILE A 495 -34.64 -12.76 13.60
C ILE A 495 -34.11 -14.19 13.49
N LYS A 496 -34.60 -15.07 14.37
CA LYS A 496 -34.21 -16.49 14.37
C LYS A 496 -35.33 -17.33 13.87
N GLY A 497 -34.99 -18.44 13.19
CA GLY A 497 -35.97 -19.40 12.72
C GLY A 497 -36.94 -18.87 11.66
N PHE A 498 -36.50 -17.90 10.83
CA PHE A 498 -37.25 -17.43 9.67
C PHE A 498 -37.24 -18.47 8.56
N GLU A 499 -38.43 -18.80 8.03
CA GLU A 499 -38.62 -19.78 6.97
C GLU A 499 -39.62 -19.30 5.91
N GLY A 500 -39.28 -19.54 4.63
CA GLY A 500 -40.13 -19.20 3.49
C GLY A 500 -40.17 -17.70 3.19
N GLY A 501 -41.30 -17.27 2.66
CA GLY A 501 -41.64 -15.87 2.41
C GLY A 501 -41.10 -15.29 1.12
N LYS A 502 -41.88 -14.33 0.58
CA LYS A 502 -41.49 -13.42 -0.51
C LYS A 502 -41.20 -12.02 0.08
N LEU A 503 -40.30 -11.27 -0.55
CA LEU A 503 -39.92 -9.98 -0.06
C LEU A 503 -40.02 -8.92 -1.15
N ASP A 504 -40.70 -7.80 -0.85
CA ASP A 504 -40.71 -6.58 -1.63
C ASP A 504 -40.09 -5.46 -0.81
N TYR A 505 -39.10 -4.83 -1.36
CA TYR A 505 -38.46 -3.64 -0.77
C TYR A 505 -38.52 -2.47 -1.73
N TYR A 506 -38.99 -1.35 -1.26
CA TYR A 506 -39.01 -0.09 -1.96
C TYR A 506 -38.33 0.97 -1.13
N SER A 507 -37.44 1.76 -1.73
CA SER A 507 -36.86 2.95 -1.06
C SER A 507 -36.73 4.12 -1.98
N SER A 508 -36.91 5.32 -1.39
CA SER A 508 -36.66 6.61 -2.03
C SER A 508 -35.66 7.39 -1.16
N SER A 509 -34.50 7.66 -1.71
CA SER A 509 -33.39 8.34 -1.02
C SER A 509 -33.12 9.70 -1.63
N ASN A 510 -32.97 10.73 -0.79
CA ASN A 510 -32.58 12.09 -1.17
C ASN A 510 -31.53 12.63 -0.21
N LYS A 511 -31.21 13.95 -0.29
CA LYS A 511 -30.24 14.61 0.59
C LYS A 511 -30.65 14.64 2.07
N GLU A 512 -31.95 14.50 2.38
CA GLU A 512 -32.51 14.57 3.72
C GLU A 512 -32.52 13.21 4.43
N GLY A 513 -32.50 12.13 3.66
CA GLY A 513 -32.52 10.76 4.15
C GLY A 513 -33.15 9.78 3.19
N THR A 514 -33.43 8.58 3.68
CA THR A 514 -34.05 7.48 2.92
C THR A 514 -35.37 7.11 3.55
N SER A 515 -36.44 7.11 2.77
CA SER A 515 -37.75 6.55 3.16
C SER A 515 -37.92 5.20 2.51
N SER A 516 -38.28 4.18 3.29
CA SER A 516 -38.33 2.78 2.83
C SER A 516 -39.59 2.08 3.30
N THR A 517 -40.09 1.17 2.45
CA THR A 517 -41.15 0.22 2.74
C THR A 517 -40.62 -1.20 2.46
N LEU A 518 -40.69 -2.05 3.47
CA LEU A 518 -40.35 -3.47 3.39
C LEU A 518 -41.62 -4.29 3.60
N LYS A 519 -41.94 -5.19 2.66
CA LYS A 519 -43.04 -6.15 2.79
C LYS A 519 -42.50 -7.55 2.70
N ILE A 520 -43.05 -8.44 3.51
CA ILE A 520 -42.75 -9.89 3.45
C ILE A 520 -44.07 -10.63 3.51
N TYR A 521 -44.25 -11.63 2.64
CA TYR A 521 -45.45 -12.42 2.50
C TYR A 521 -45.21 -13.91 2.78
N ASP A 522 -46.17 -14.58 3.39
CA ASP A 522 -46.24 -16.04 3.57
C ASP A 522 -45.01 -16.67 4.21
N PHE A 523 -44.61 -16.18 5.39
CA PHE A 523 -43.44 -16.65 6.11
C PHE A 523 -43.78 -17.23 7.49
N LYS A 524 -42.81 -17.95 8.07
CA LYS A 524 -42.87 -18.51 9.40
C LYS A 524 -41.73 -18.05 10.27
N LEU A 525 -41.98 -17.77 11.54
CA LEU A 525 -40.99 -17.43 12.56
C LEU A 525 -41.04 -18.47 13.69
N LYS A 526 -39.88 -19.11 13.97
CA LYS A 526 -39.76 -20.08 15.06
C LYS A 526 -39.33 -19.47 16.37
N GLU A 527 -38.50 -18.41 16.32
CA GLU A 527 -37.99 -17.78 17.53
C GLU A 527 -38.04 -16.24 17.41
N LEU A 528 -38.79 -15.62 18.29
CA LEU A 528 -38.83 -14.18 18.47
C LEU A 528 -38.85 -13.87 19.98
N PRO A 529 -37.67 -13.80 20.65
CA PRO A 529 -37.59 -13.68 22.12
C PRO A 529 -38.39 -12.51 22.70
N GLY A 530 -38.40 -11.35 22.01
CA GLY A 530 -39.20 -10.18 22.41
C GLY A 530 -40.71 -10.46 22.35
N LEU A 531 -41.17 -11.10 21.29
CA LEU A 531 -42.59 -11.43 21.11
C LEU A 531 -43.03 -12.56 22.08
N THR A 532 -42.24 -13.60 22.25
CA THR A 532 -42.45 -14.67 23.24
C THR A 532 -42.63 -14.08 24.64
N LYS A 533 -41.76 -13.15 25.04
CA LYS A 533 -41.82 -12.45 26.34
C LYS A 533 -43.09 -11.63 26.47
N VAL A 534 -43.54 -10.93 25.42
CA VAL A 534 -44.84 -10.23 25.42
C VAL A 534 -45.98 -11.19 25.61
N LEU A 535 -46.03 -12.32 24.93
CA LEU A 535 -47.08 -13.31 25.04
C LEU A 535 -47.12 -13.94 26.44
N THR A 536 -45.97 -14.27 27.01
CA THR A 536 -45.85 -14.82 28.36
C THR A 536 -46.34 -13.78 29.41
N LEU A 537 -45.91 -12.55 29.33
CA LEU A 537 -46.30 -11.45 30.24
C LEU A 537 -47.82 -11.11 30.11
N ALA A 538 -48.40 -11.38 28.95
CA ALA A 538 -49.80 -11.18 28.69
C ALA A 538 -50.69 -12.40 29.05
N SER A 539 -50.12 -13.44 29.67
CA SER A 539 -50.78 -14.70 30.00
C SER A 539 -51.34 -15.46 28.78
N LEU A 540 -50.66 -15.33 27.63
CA LEU A 540 -50.98 -15.98 26.39
C LEU A 540 -50.04 -17.18 26.14
N GLN A 541 -49.84 -18.01 27.18
CA GLN A 541 -48.84 -19.10 27.19
C GLN A 541 -48.99 -20.08 26.03
N GLY A 542 -50.23 -20.48 25.68
CA GLY A 542 -50.44 -21.42 24.58
C GLY A 542 -49.93 -20.92 23.23
N ILE A 543 -49.99 -19.61 22.96
CA ILE A 543 -49.42 -18.98 21.77
C ILE A 543 -47.90 -18.87 21.90
N ALA A 544 -47.39 -18.59 23.11
CA ALA A 544 -45.93 -18.56 23.36
C ALA A 544 -45.31 -19.95 23.16
N ASP A 545 -45.97 -21.04 23.61
CA ASP A 545 -45.53 -22.42 23.44
C ASP A 545 -45.51 -22.81 21.96
N THR A 546 -46.52 -22.40 21.18
CA THR A 546 -46.55 -22.60 19.73
C THR A 546 -45.40 -21.87 19.02
N LEU A 547 -45.06 -20.63 19.45
CA LEU A 547 -43.93 -19.87 18.90
C LEU A 547 -42.61 -20.57 19.18
N SER A 548 -42.44 -21.15 20.38
CA SER A 548 -41.20 -21.85 20.78
C SER A 548 -41.08 -23.22 20.16
N GLY A 549 -42.17 -23.85 19.75
CA GLY A 549 -42.23 -25.18 19.16
C GLY A 549 -42.22 -25.14 17.63
N GLU A 550 -43.42 -25.18 17.03
CA GLU A 550 -43.57 -25.21 15.58
C GLU A 550 -43.31 -23.84 14.89
N GLY A 551 -43.39 -22.77 15.64
CA GLY A 551 -43.32 -21.38 15.16
C GLY A 551 -44.68 -20.83 14.71
N ILE A 552 -44.75 -19.54 14.49
CA ILE A 552 -45.95 -18.82 14.07
C ILE A 552 -45.83 -18.40 12.60
N ARG A 553 -46.90 -18.68 11.84
CA ARG A 553 -47.05 -18.26 10.47
C ARG A 553 -47.59 -16.83 10.40
N PHE A 554 -47.05 -16.04 9.47
CA PHE A 554 -47.53 -14.72 9.07
C PHE A 554 -47.86 -14.71 7.59
N ASN A 555 -48.99 -14.12 7.25
CA ASN A 555 -49.41 -13.92 5.86
C ASN A 555 -48.77 -12.68 5.25
N GLU A 556 -48.62 -11.62 6.06
CA GLU A 556 -48.09 -10.33 5.62
C GLU A 556 -47.32 -9.64 6.76
N PHE A 557 -46.22 -9.04 6.41
CA PHE A 557 -45.46 -8.11 7.21
C PHE A 557 -45.20 -6.88 6.35
N GLU A 558 -45.44 -5.67 6.89
CA GLU A 558 -45.10 -4.41 6.29
C GLU A 558 -44.39 -3.52 7.31
N MET A 559 -43.26 -2.92 6.93
CA MET A 559 -42.51 -1.97 7.73
C MET A 559 -42.24 -0.72 6.92
N ASN A 560 -42.72 0.41 7.44
CA ASN A 560 -42.47 1.75 6.87
C ASN A 560 -41.48 2.47 7.77
N PHE A 561 -40.34 2.91 7.23
CA PHE A 561 -39.28 3.50 8.04
C PHE A 561 -38.48 4.55 7.27
N LYS A 562 -37.80 5.43 8.01
CA LYS A 562 -36.92 6.47 7.50
C LYS A 562 -35.55 6.35 8.15
N ASN A 563 -34.51 6.31 7.32
CA ASN A 563 -33.13 6.36 7.77
C ASN A 563 -32.54 7.75 7.60
N LYS A 564 -31.96 8.29 8.68
CA LYS A 564 -31.26 9.56 8.68
C LYS A 564 -29.96 9.41 9.48
N LYS A 565 -28.85 9.22 8.81
CA LYS A 565 -27.55 8.87 9.43
C LYS A 565 -27.68 7.63 10.32
N ASP A 566 -27.40 7.76 11.62
CA ASP A 566 -27.41 6.68 12.59
C ASP A 566 -28.79 6.43 13.22
N LEU A 567 -29.82 7.15 12.77
CA LEU A 567 -31.17 7.06 13.29
C LEU A 567 -32.13 6.47 12.25
N MET A 568 -32.76 5.33 12.59
CA MET A 568 -33.88 4.74 11.87
C MET A 568 -35.17 5.05 12.62
N ILE A 569 -36.05 5.80 12.00
CA ILE A 569 -37.38 6.05 12.52
C ILE A 569 -38.36 5.09 11.89
N ILE A 570 -39.02 4.28 12.68
CA ILE A 570 -40.01 3.29 12.24
C ILE A 570 -41.39 3.94 12.42
N ASP A 571 -41.95 4.37 11.30
CA ASP A 571 -43.27 4.98 11.29
C ASP A 571 -44.33 3.94 11.67
N GLU A 572 -44.25 2.73 11.09
CA GLU A 572 -45.15 1.61 11.34
C GLU A 572 -44.49 0.28 11.00
N ILE A 573 -44.67 -0.72 11.84
CA ILE A 573 -44.56 -2.14 11.54
C ILE A 573 -45.93 -2.77 11.72
N TYR A 574 -46.40 -3.45 10.69
CA TYR A 574 -47.67 -4.16 10.71
C TYR A 574 -47.44 -5.58 10.27
N SER A 575 -47.89 -6.58 11.03
CA SER A 575 -47.76 -7.97 10.67
C SER A 575 -49.03 -8.73 11.00
N ILE A 576 -49.53 -9.48 10.04
CA ILE A 576 -50.78 -10.29 10.17
C ILE A 576 -50.45 -11.75 10.04
N GLY A 577 -50.95 -12.55 11.01
CA GLY A 577 -50.90 -13.99 10.94
C GLY A 577 -52.21 -14.61 11.43
N PRO A 578 -52.43 -15.90 11.14
CA PRO A 578 -53.68 -16.63 11.57
C PRO A 578 -53.78 -16.73 13.10
N ALA A 579 -52.69 -16.69 13.84
CA ALA A 579 -52.67 -16.79 15.30
C ALA A 579 -52.56 -15.43 16.00
N ILE A 580 -51.81 -14.53 15.42
CA ILE A 580 -51.54 -13.16 16.02
C ILE A 580 -51.34 -12.13 14.90
N SER A 581 -51.71 -10.88 15.27
CA SER A 581 -51.32 -9.70 14.53
C SER A 581 -50.52 -8.73 15.41
N VAL A 582 -49.57 -8.00 14.84
CA VAL A 582 -48.67 -7.09 15.58
C VAL A 582 -48.65 -5.75 14.88
N LEU A 583 -48.83 -4.69 15.66
CA LEU A 583 -48.59 -3.31 15.19
C LEU A 583 -47.54 -2.66 16.08
N MET A 584 -46.51 -2.07 15.50
CA MET A 584 -45.45 -1.39 16.26
C MET A 584 -45.02 -0.10 15.56
N ASN A 585 -44.42 0.81 16.33
CA ASN A 585 -43.66 1.93 15.83
C ASN A 585 -42.54 2.32 16.81
N GLY A 586 -41.65 3.19 16.42
CA GLY A 586 -40.58 3.64 17.28
C GLY A 586 -39.32 4.09 16.51
N TYR A 587 -38.17 3.86 17.13
CA TYR A 587 -36.89 4.21 16.49
C TYR A 587 -35.74 3.31 16.95
N ILE A 588 -34.69 3.26 16.12
CA ILE A 588 -33.47 2.56 16.40
C ILE A 588 -32.30 3.53 16.17
N GLU A 589 -31.48 3.78 17.19
CA GLU A 589 -30.18 4.41 17.08
C GLU A 589 -29.11 3.31 16.90
N LYS A 590 -28.34 3.38 15.84
CA LYS A 590 -27.32 2.36 15.49
C LYS A 590 -26.40 2.10 16.69
N ASP A 591 -26.29 0.81 17.06
CA ASP A 591 -25.46 0.29 18.16
C ASP A 591 -25.73 0.87 19.57
N ARG A 592 -26.70 1.77 19.75
CA ARG A 592 -26.97 2.47 21.01
C ARG A 592 -28.30 2.11 21.64
N LEU A 593 -29.39 2.25 20.91
CA LEU A 593 -30.72 2.16 21.52
C LEU A 593 -31.79 1.69 20.54
N ILE A 594 -32.57 0.71 20.95
CA ILE A 594 -33.82 0.29 20.32
C ILE A 594 -34.96 0.76 21.23
N SER A 595 -35.95 1.44 20.67
CA SER A 595 -37.15 1.87 21.40
C SER A 595 -38.37 1.68 20.52
N LEU A 596 -39.08 0.58 20.75
CA LEU A 596 -40.28 0.19 20.01
C LEU A 596 -41.48 0.12 20.98
N LYS A 597 -42.63 0.56 20.55
CA LYS A 597 -43.90 0.38 21.24
C LYS A 597 -44.92 -0.23 20.29
N GLY A 598 -45.77 -1.10 20.80
CA GLY A 598 -46.70 -1.81 19.92
C GLY A 598 -47.91 -2.37 20.65
N THR A 599 -48.74 -2.98 19.83
CA THR A 599 -49.90 -3.76 20.28
C THR A 599 -49.89 -5.09 19.58
N LEU A 600 -50.05 -6.15 20.34
CA LEU A 600 -50.22 -7.52 19.86
C LEU A 600 -51.69 -7.89 19.99
N VAL A 601 -52.29 -8.42 18.93
CA VAL A 601 -53.71 -8.83 18.89
C VAL A 601 -53.74 -10.30 18.61
N PRO A 602 -54.15 -11.16 19.59
CA PRO A 602 -54.36 -12.57 19.34
C PRO A 602 -55.59 -12.81 18.47
N ALA A 603 -55.53 -13.76 17.58
CA ALA A 603 -56.68 -14.17 16.77
C ALA A 603 -57.59 -15.12 17.56
N THR A 604 -58.23 -14.58 18.60
CA THR A 604 -59.21 -15.33 19.38
C THR A 604 -60.53 -15.48 18.64
N THR A 605 -61.31 -16.51 19.02
CA THR A 605 -62.64 -16.73 18.43
C THR A 605 -63.55 -15.51 18.56
N ILE A 606 -63.44 -14.74 19.68
CA ILE A 606 -64.20 -13.52 19.90
C ILE A 606 -63.79 -12.43 18.88
N ASN A 607 -62.51 -12.23 18.64
CA ASN A 607 -62.02 -11.23 17.66
C ASN A 607 -62.45 -11.61 16.22
N LYS A 608 -62.40 -12.90 15.86
CA LYS A 608 -62.90 -13.39 14.58
C LYS A 608 -64.39 -13.20 14.40
N PHE A 609 -65.16 -13.49 15.41
CA PHE A 609 -66.61 -13.30 15.40
C PHE A 609 -67.00 -11.82 15.23
N ILE A 610 -66.40 -10.94 16.03
CA ILE A 610 -66.71 -9.49 15.95
C ILE A 610 -66.26 -8.92 14.60
N GLY A 611 -65.08 -9.32 14.06
CA GLY A 611 -64.57 -8.87 12.75
C GLY A 611 -65.41 -9.34 11.56
N SER A 612 -66.21 -10.36 11.74
CA SER A 612 -67.08 -10.89 10.70
C SER A 612 -68.49 -10.23 10.67
N LEU A 613 -68.80 -9.39 11.64
CA LEU A 613 -70.10 -8.69 11.68
C LEU A 613 -70.12 -7.50 10.72
N PRO A 614 -71.08 -7.43 9.78
CA PRO A 614 -71.22 -6.25 8.91
C PRO A 614 -71.39 -4.98 9.68
N VAL A 615 -70.75 -3.88 9.25
CA VAL A 615 -70.79 -2.53 9.86
C VAL A 615 -70.11 -2.44 11.25
N LEU A 616 -70.36 -3.37 12.17
CA LEU A 616 -69.70 -3.39 13.50
C LEU A 616 -68.25 -3.88 13.37
N GLY A 617 -67.92 -4.78 12.45
CA GLY A 617 -66.60 -5.25 12.21
C GLY A 617 -65.63 -4.16 11.85
N ASP A 618 -65.97 -3.31 10.91
CA ASP A 618 -65.12 -2.18 10.47
C ASP A 618 -64.93 -1.13 11.54
N ILE A 619 -65.94 -0.89 12.37
CA ILE A 619 -65.87 0.10 13.45
C ILE A 619 -65.04 -0.41 14.64
N LEU A 620 -65.24 -1.67 15.02
CA LEU A 620 -64.62 -2.26 16.20
C LEU A 620 -63.23 -2.86 15.94
N VAL A 621 -63.00 -3.42 14.78
CA VAL A 621 -61.74 -4.14 14.42
C VAL A 621 -60.80 -3.29 13.58
N GLY A 622 -61.34 -2.30 12.84
CA GLY A 622 -60.57 -1.44 11.92
C GLY A 622 -60.57 -1.94 10.46
N SER A 623 -60.09 -1.10 9.57
CA SER A 623 -60.16 -1.34 8.11
C SER A 623 -59.15 -2.35 7.57
N LYS A 624 -58.13 -2.72 8.34
CA LYS A 624 -57.11 -3.71 7.92
C LYS A 624 -57.46 -5.12 8.44
N THR A 625 -57.43 -6.11 7.59
CA THR A 625 -57.68 -7.51 7.91
C THR A 625 -56.71 -7.97 9.02
N GLY A 626 -57.22 -8.65 10.05
CA GLY A 626 -56.42 -9.17 11.17
C GLY A 626 -56.32 -8.25 12.38
N GLU A 627 -56.89 -7.03 12.35
CA GLU A 627 -57.03 -6.17 13.56
C GLU A 627 -58.14 -6.75 14.45
N GLY A 628 -57.79 -7.05 15.71
CA GLY A 628 -58.74 -7.51 16.71
C GLY A 628 -59.29 -6.41 17.63
N VAL A 629 -60.38 -6.71 18.36
CA VAL A 629 -60.98 -5.77 19.32
C VAL A 629 -60.15 -5.64 20.58
N PHE A 630 -59.55 -6.74 21.07
CA PHE A 630 -58.74 -6.78 22.27
C PHE A 630 -57.26 -6.97 21.90
N GLY A 631 -56.37 -6.12 22.42
CA GLY A 631 -54.92 -6.19 22.18
C GLY A 631 -54.08 -5.95 23.41
N VAL A 632 -52.91 -6.51 23.44
CA VAL A 632 -51.88 -6.37 24.46
C VAL A 632 -50.91 -5.27 24.05
N SER A 633 -50.85 -4.19 24.80
CA SER A 633 -49.86 -3.12 24.53
C SER A 633 -48.55 -3.43 25.20
N PHE A 634 -47.44 -3.21 24.48
CA PHE A 634 -46.10 -3.50 24.97
C PHE A 634 -45.09 -2.43 24.53
N LYS A 635 -43.96 -2.42 25.21
CA LYS A 635 -42.78 -1.62 24.85
C LYS A 635 -41.54 -2.43 24.97
N ILE A 636 -40.67 -2.35 23.93
CA ILE A 636 -39.35 -2.95 23.91
C ILE A 636 -38.34 -1.77 23.92
N LYS A 637 -37.45 -1.74 24.91
CA LYS A 637 -36.45 -0.66 25.03
C LYS A 637 -35.13 -1.21 25.56
N GLY A 638 -34.02 -0.69 25.05
CA GLY A 638 -32.67 -1.01 25.55
C GLY A 638 -31.62 -1.02 24.48
N PRO A 639 -30.34 -1.19 24.83
CA PRO A 639 -29.31 -1.41 23.87
C PRO A 639 -29.49 -2.77 23.14
N PRO A 640 -29.01 -2.94 21.91
CA PRO A 640 -29.27 -4.12 21.07
C PRO A 640 -28.99 -5.47 21.73
N LYS A 641 -28.02 -5.51 22.65
CA LYS A 641 -27.63 -6.75 23.39
C LYS A 641 -28.42 -6.96 24.71
N LYS A 642 -29.19 -5.97 25.16
CA LYS A 642 -29.92 -6.02 26.43
C LYS A 642 -31.27 -5.29 26.33
N LEU A 643 -32.22 -5.94 25.62
CA LEU A 643 -33.57 -5.40 25.44
C LEU A 643 -34.47 -5.78 26.61
N GLU A 644 -35.20 -4.82 27.11
CA GLU A 644 -36.24 -5.00 28.14
C GLU A 644 -37.61 -4.86 27.49
N THR A 645 -38.49 -5.78 27.86
CA THR A 645 -39.88 -5.80 27.38
C THR A 645 -40.83 -5.56 28.56
N THR A 646 -41.70 -4.58 28.39
CA THR A 646 -42.75 -4.27 29.38
C THR A 646 -44.12 -4.36 28.72
N VAL A 647 -45.12 -4.80 29.49
CA VAL A 647 -46.52 -4.93 29.06
C VAL A 647 -47.37 -3.98 29.93
N ASN A 648 -48.33 -3.30 29.31
CA ASN A 648 -49.24 -2.42 30.02
C ASN A 648 -50.60 -3.13 30.23
N PRO A 649 -50.92 -3.60 31.47
CA PRO A 649 -52.13 -4.36 31.75
C PRO A 649 -53.42 -3.54 31.54
N VAL A 650 -53.41 -2.26 31.82
CA VAL A 650 -54.59 -1.38 31.68
C VAL A 650 -55.01 -1.25 30.21
N LYS A 651 -54.06 -1.10 29.31
CA LYS A 651 -54.34 -1.07 27.86
C LYS A 651 -54.66 -2.45 27.30
N THR A 652 -54.26 -3.52 27.97
CA THR A 652 -54.42 -4.89 27.51
C THR A 652 -55.91 -5.32 27.48
N LEU A 653 -56.73 -4.80 28.36
CA LEU A 653 -58.15 -5.10 28.45
C LEU A 653 -59.04 -4.12 27.66
N THR A 654 -58.50 -3.08 27.09
CA THR A 654 -59.26 -2.04 26.38
C THR A 654 -59.48 -2.42 24.91
N PRO A 655 -60.69 -2.35 24.39
CA PRO A 655 -60.93 -2.55 22.98
C PRO A 655 -60.10 -1.65 22.10
N ARG A 656 -59.61 -2.16 21.00
CA ARG A 656 -58.63 -1.44 20.14
C ARG A 656 -59.14 -0.10 19.61
N PHE A 657 -60.40 0.00 19.27
CA PHE A 657 -60.94 1.28 18.80
C PHE A 657 -60.92 2.35 19.89
N ILE A 658 -61.12 2.02 21.18
CA ILE A 658 -61.01 2.95 22.29
C ILE A 658 -59.58 3.42 22.48
N THR A 659 -58.61 2.50 22.42
CA THR A 659 -57.17 2.85 22.46
C THR A 659 -56.76 3.77 21.33
N ARG A 660 -57.21 3.52 20.12
CA ARG A 660 -56.97 4.39 18.95
C ARG A 660 -57.59 5.78 19.13
N THR A 661 -58.81 5.88 19.68
CA THR A 661 -59.47 7.16 19.94
C THR A 661 -58.75 7.97 21.01
N LEU A 662 -58.32 7.32 22.10
CA LEU A 662 -57.56 7.94 23.17
C LEU A 662 -56.16 8.40 22.72
N GLU A 663 -55.50 7.67 21.81
CA GLU A 663 -54.21 8.04 21.22
C GLU A 663 -54.34 9.23 20.27
N LYS A 664 -55.45 9.35 19.53
CA LYS A 664 -55.77 10.53 18.68
C LYS A 664 -56.03 11.78 19.52
N ILE A 665 -56.80 11.65 20.63
CA ILE A 665 -57.09 12.77 21.53
C ILE A 665 -55.83 13.29 22.25
N LYS A 666 -54.84 12.44 22.53
CA LYS A 666 -53.56 12.85 23.13
C LYS A 666 -52.57 13.50 22.13
N LYS A 667 -52.82 13.41 20.83
CA LYS A 667 -51.98 14.02 19.77
C LYS A 667 -52.48 15.40 19.32
N ASN A 668 -53.71 15.79 19.67
CA ASN A 668 -54.27 17.12 19.57
C ASN A 668 -54.14 17.83 20.94
#